data_12e305086b12c8afb2ca4d9168ecdba6
#
_entry.id   12e305086b12c8afb2ca4d9168ecdba6
#
_cell.length_a   1.000
_cell.length_b   1.000
_cell.length_c   1.000
_cell.angle_alpha   90.00
_cell.angle_beta   90.00
_cell.angle_gamma   90.00
#
_symmetry.space_group_name_H-M   'P 1'
#
loop_
_entity.id
_entity.type
_entity.pdbx_description
1 polymer ?
#
loop_
_entity_poly.entity_id
_entity_poly.type
_entity_poly.pdbx_seq_one_letter_code
_entity_poly.pdbx_strand_id
1 'polypeptide(L)'
;MLDKSILDVNLNNQVTYDDYFAAFGYGLKDMIFFRTFNDKKAKGEKDYGKNYSQYMNDLNGILQHLHERNKENHGVFYVVNGGGQKDKDVKKARAQFIDIDDCGFDEQIDRINNFPLEPSIIVKTKKSLHTYWLLAPESCDVPKFKELQQRLIQQFKSDKTIKNPSRVMRLYGFEHRKADPVMVTLIKFDPDLKYTQEQLHEVLPKLEKKNQQRKSKEEIDLSETDTSASGYKVKKGERRNYLYNAALAALTAYGITKKALDEYKAAIKRCDPDGMENSCLQQLWTDAQTYYRETIATDPAYLPPVNEAKTYEPADYTDVGQAQVYLTEYGNVTRYSSATGFIVFNGKKWEESPEKAQGLSQELTTKQLSEAKARLKRAGEYYNAVAETGDEEKLKEAKKVYAAAKGYQTFVLSRRKVPNIKNTLTAAIPYSLVDVRELDKDPFLLNTPAGTVDLRTGDIKKHDPRDFCTKITGCSPGDKGAETFNQFLDQITCGDEELKSFLQVIAGMCAIGCVKAEYLVIAYGEGGNGKSTMFNLWKKVLYEYAWTISTDVLVKRKNRNIEPDKAELRGKRIVTAKETDEGEELNASMVKDLCSIDDITGAKKFKDSFNFTPSHTLVLFTNHLPKVDSTDNGIWDRLLPIPFKGRYRHTTEEIKDYADILFNECGEAALTWIIEGAKRFIADCYKIALPDCVQTAIEEYRSNNDWVVNFIEDCCDTDQSYKESSGALYEVYRIYCDSIGAKKRSPKAFKIALQNRGYLWNKSKAGKCHYGLKLKEEYRNNRVSPQKVTGGDG
;
A
#
# COMPACT_ATOMS: atom_id res chain seq x y z
N MET A 1 32.47 -23.95 18.53
CA MET A 1 31.71 -25.21 18.32
C MET A 1 31.08 -25.61 19.64
N LEU A 2 29.82 -25.96 19.63
CA LEU A 2 29.12 -26.40 20.84
C LEU A 2 29.61 -27.80 21.23
N ASP A 3 30.02 -27.96 22.49
CA ASP A 3 30.31 -29.29 23.04
C ASP A 3 28.98 -29.99 23.40
N LYS A 4 28.94 -31.33 23.33
CA LYS A 4 27.74 -32.10 23.69
C LYS A 4 27.36 -31.94 25.17
N SER A 5 28.30 -31.59 26.05
CA SER A 5 28.01 -31.22 27.43
C SER A 5 27.04 -30.04 27.60
N ILE A 6 26.81 -29.25 26.53
CA ILE A 6 25.82 -28.16 26.54
C ILE A 6 24.40 -28.70 26.82
N LEU A 7 24.15 -29.99 26.50
CA LEU A 7 22.84 -30.59 26.75
C LEU A 7 22.51 -30.74 28.24
N ASP A 8 23.53 -30.73 29.11
CA ASP A 8 23.40 -30.81 30.57
C ASP A 8 23.33 -29.42 31.24
N VAL A 9 23.52 -28.35 30.46
CA VAL A 9 23.43 -26.96 30.96
C VAL A 9 21.98 -26.62 31.25
N ASN A 10 21.76 -25.89 32.35
CA ASN A 10 20.43 -25.36 32.71
C ASN A 10 20.55 -23.91 33.20
N LEU A 11 20.12 -23.00 32.38
CA LEU A 11 20.17 -21.56 32.64
C LEU A 11 18.80 -21.00 33.12
N ASN A 12 17.79 -21.84 33.35
CA ASN A 12 16.43 -21.41 33.67
C ASN A 12 16.34 -20.47 34.90
N ASN A 13 17.22 -20.66 35.88
CA ASN A 13 17.26 -19.83 37.08
C ASN A 13 18.32 -18.71 37.03
N GLN A 14 19.10 -18.64 35.95
CA GLN A 14 20.16 -17.65 35.76
C GLN A 14 19.74 -16.51 34.81
N VAL A 15 18.80 -16.75 33.92
CA VAL A 15 18.29 -15.81 32.96
C VAL A 15 16.84 -15.48 33.33
N THR A 16 16.53 -14.21 33.53
CA THR A 16 15.16 -13.78 33.78
C THR A 16 14.36 -13.71 32.45
N TYR A 17 13.02 -13.77 32.53
CA TYR A 17 12.19 -13.58 31.33
C TYR A 17 12.34 -12.17 30.74
N ASP A 18 12.61 -11.18 31.59
CA ASP A 18 12.89 -9.81 31.14
C ASP A 18 14.18 -9.76 30.31
N ASP A 19 15.28 -10.38 30.77
CA ASP A 19 16.53 -10.46 30.01
C ASP A 19 16.35 -11.25 28.72
N TYR A 20 15.59 -12.35 28.80
CA TYR A 20 15.31 -13.21 27.63
C TYR A 20 14.58 -12.43 26.52
N PHE A 21 13.50 -11.74 26.83
CA PHE A 21 12.78 -10.97 25.84
C PHE A 21 13.50 -9.70 25.40
N ALA A 22 14.27 -9.07 26.32
CA ALA A 22 15.13 -7.95 25.95
C ALA A 22 16.19 -8.34 24.90
N ALA A 23 16.74 -9.57 24.97
CA ALA A 23 17.66 -10.08 23.95
C ALA A 23 17.06 -10.08 22.54
N PHE A 24 15.75 -10.38 22.40
CA PHE A 24 15.00 -10.24 21.15
C PHE A 24 14.68 -8.80 20.78
N GLY A 25 15.14 -7.81 21.52
CA GLY A 25 14.91 -6.39 21.27
C GLY A 25 13.50 -5.92 21.64
N TYR A 26 12.84 -6.56 22.60
CA TYR A 26 11.62 -6.03 23.20
C TYR A 26 11.95 -4.92 24.19
N GLY A 27 11.34 -3.76 24.03
CA GLY A 27 11.40 -2.66 24.99
C GLY A 27 10.27 -2.74 26.04
N LEU A 28 10.40 -2.00 27.15
CA LEU A 28 9.46 -2.03 28.29
C LEU A 28 7.99 -1.76 27.90
N LYS A 29 7.76 -1.05 26.77
CA LYS A 29 6.41 -0.73 26.25
C LYS A 29 5.94 -1.73 25.19
N ASP A 30 6.76 -2.70 24.81
CA ASP A 30 6.37 -3.71 23.84
C ASP A 30 5.49 -4.77 24.49
N MET A 31 4.57 -5.31 23.72
CA MET A 31 3.67 -6.38 24.14
C MET A 31 4.21 -7.73 23.71
N ILE A 32 4.34 -8.66 24.65
CA ILE A 32 4.67 -10.05 24.40
C ILE A 32 3.38 -10.85 24.21
N PHE A 33 3.37 -11.73 23.21
CA PHE A 33 2.22 -12.56 22.87
C PHE A 33 2.51 -14.02 23.20
N PHE A 34 1.65 -14.63 24.04
CA PHE A 34 1.74 -16.01 24.44
C PHE A 34 0.59 -16.83 23.88
N ARG A 35 0.81 -18.15 23.78
CA ARG A 35 -0.23 -19.11 23.40
C ARG A 35 -0.06 -20.38 24.16
N THR A 36 -1.17 -20.97 24.62
CA THR A 36 -1.15 -22.28 25.29
C THR A 36 -1.92 -23.30 24.49
N PHE A 37 -1.39 -24.52 24.39
CA PHE A 37 -2.06 -25.63 23.75
C PHE A 37 -2.12 -26.83 24.70
N ASN A 38 -3.17 -27.63 24.60
CA ASN A 38 -3.32 -28.84 25.42
C ASN A 38 -2.33 -29.93 24.94
N ASP A 39 -1.29 -30.20 25.74
CA ASP A 39 -0.26 -31.16 25.43
C ASP A 39 -0.77 -32.64 25.46
N LYS A 40 -1.90 -32.96 26.17
CA LYS A 40 -2.51 -34.28 26.27
C LYS A 40 -3.58 -34.56 25.21
N LYS A 41 -3.75 -33.70 24.26
CA LYS A 41 -4.76 -33.85 23.24
C LYS A 41 -4.53 -35.08 22.34
N ALA A 42 -5.61 -35.75 21.96
CA ALA A 42 -5.56 -36.90 21.08
C ALA A 42 -5.10 -36.50 19.64
N LYS A 43 -4.39 -37.38 18.95
CA LYS A 43 -3.92 -37.16 17.58
C LYS A 43 -5.14 -37.04 16.65
N GLY A 44 -5.35 -35.86 16.04
CA GLY A 44 -6.47 -35.58 15.11
C GLY A 44 -7.54 -34.61 15.62
N GLU A 45 -7.60 -34.31 16.92
CA GLU A 45 -8.50 -33.27 17.42
C GLU A 45 -7.93 -31.87 17.09
N LYS A 46 -8.76 -30.88 16.73
CA LYS A 46 -8.32 -29.50 16.51
C LYS A 46 -8.23 -28.74 17.85
N ASP A 47 -7.06 -28.21 18.20
CA ASP A 47 -6.84 -27.29 19.31
C ASP A 47 -6.44 -25.92 18.78
N TYR A 48 -7.23 -24.94 18.97
CA TYR A 48 -6.92 -23.58 18.52
C TYR A 48 -6.06 -22.81 19.54
N GLY A 49 -5.81 -23.40 20.70
CA GLY A 49 -5.06 -22.78 21.80
C GLY A 49 -5.78 -21.58 22.41
N LYS A 50 -5.27 -21.12 23.57
CA LYS A 50 -5.67 -19.83 24.12
C LYS A 50 -4.55 -18.81 23.93
N ASN A 51 -4.92 -17.58 23.57
CA ASN A 51 -4.01 -16.46 23.32
C ASN A 51 -3.99 -15.55 24.55
N TYR A 52 -2.80 -15.07 24.88
CA TYR A 52 -2.56 -14.11 25.94
C TYR A 52 -1.58 -13.05 25.45
N SER A 53 -1.59 -11.88 26.09
CA SER A 53 -0.61 -10.84 25.82
C SER A 53 -0.39 -10.00 27.08
N GLN A 54 0.85 -9.55 27.28
CA GLN A 54 1.24 -8.72 28.40
C GLN A 54 2.36 -7.77 27.98
N TYR A 55 2.38 -6.59 28.57
CA TYR A 55 3.49 -5.66 28.38
C TYR A 55 4.77 -6.18 29.03
N MET A 56 5.90 -5.89 28.40
CA MET A 56 7.22 -6.31 28.86
C MET A 56 7.55 -5.86 30.29
N ASN A 57 7.06 -4.70 30.72
CA ASN A 57 7.30 -4.14 32.05
C ASN A 57 6.42 -4.76 33.17
N ASP A 58 5.56 -5.71 32.86
CA ASP A 58 4.62 -6.34 33.81
C ASP A 58 4.39 -7.82 33.48
N LEU A 59 5.47 -8.59 33.33
CA LEU A 59 5.36 -10.01 32.97
C LEU A 59 4.93 -10.92 34.13
N ASN A 60 5.19 -10.55 35.36
CA ASN A 60 5.00 -11.44 36.53
C ASN A 60 3.57 -11.97 36.66
N GLY A 61 2.56 -11.14 36.45
CA GLY A 61 1.16 -11.55 36.57
C GLY A 61 0.77 -12.61 35.55
N ILE A 62 1.17 -12.44 34.28
CA ILE A 62 0.86 -13.41 33.22
C ILE A 62 1.67 -14.70 33.39
N LEU A 63 2.93 -14.63 33.84
CA LEU A 63 3.78 -15.79 34.04
C LEU A 63 3.20 -16.72 35.12
N GLN A 64 2.69 -16.17 36.21
CA GLN A 64 1.98 -16.95 37.23
C GLN A 64 0.79 -17.71 36.62
N HIS A 65 -0.04 -17.02 35.85
CA HIS A 65 -1.19 -17.65 35.17
C HIS A 65 -0.74 -18.73 34.17
N LEU A 66 0.35 -18.49 33.40
CA LEU A 66 0.89 -19.47 32.47
C LEU A 66 1.42 -20.72 33.18
N HIS A 67 2.02 -20.57 34.39
CA HIS A 67 2.41 -21.71 35.23
C HIS A 67 1.22 -22.54 35.71
N GLU A 68 0.10 -21.91 36.07
CA GLU A 68 -1.14 -22.58 36.41
C GLU A 68 -1.67 -23.37 35.19
N ARG A 69 -1.71 -22.75 34.02
CA ARG A 69 -2.10 -23.42 32.77
C ARG A 69 -1.19 -24.59 32.43
N ASN A 70 0.13 -24.46 32.67
CA ASN A 70 1.07 -25.56 32.44
C ASN A 70 0.84 -26.73 33.38
N LYS A 71 0.49 -26.51 34.66
CA LYS A 71 0.06 -27.55 35.61
C LYS A 71 -1.19 -28.28 35.10
N GLU A 72 -2.07 -27.61 34.36
CA GLU A 72 -3.27 -28.19 33.74
C GLU A 72 -2.99 -28.86 32.38
N ASN A 73 -1.75 -29.30 32.13
CA ASN A 73 -1.29 -29.96 30.93
C ASN A 73 -1.31 -29.12 29.65
N HIS A 74 -1.18 -27.81 29.77
CA HIS A 74 -1.04 -26.93 28.60
C HIS A 74 0.44 -26.54 28.39
N GLY A 75 0.97 -26.83 27.21
CA GLY A 75 2.27 -26.30 26.81
C GLY A 75 2.21 -24.80 26.60
N VAL A 76 3.24 -24.08 27.03
CA VAL A 76 3.36 -22.63 26.94
C VAL A 76 4.29 -22.22 25.82
N PHE A 77 3.80 -21.32 24.96
CA PHE A 77 4.50 -20.84 23.78
C PHE A 77 4.43 -19.33 23.71
N TYR A 78 5.38 -18.72 23.00
CA TYR A 78 5.37 -17.28 22.71
C TYR A 78 5.61 -17.02 21.22
N VAL A 79 5.12 -15.87 20.72
CA VAL A 79 5.35 -15.44 19.34
C VAL A 79 6.74 -14.81 19.26
N VAL A 80 7.68 -15.46 18.56
CA VAL A 80 9.11 -15.07 18.55
C VAL A 80 9.31 -13.63 18.08
N ASN A 81 8.69 -13.23 16.98
CA ASN A 81 8.87 -11.90 16.40
C ASN A 81 7.89 -10.85 16.96
N GLY A 82 6.95 -11.24 17.80
CA GLY A 82 5.99 -10.32 18.43
C GLY A 82 5.02 -9.64 17.47
N GLY A 83 4.49 -8.52 17.91
CA GLY A 83 3.59 -7.67 17.11
C GLY A 83 2.14 -8.14 17.03
N GLY A 84 1.83 -9.40 17.33
CA GLY A 84 0.47 -9.96 17.37
C GLY A 84 0.43 -11.45 17.11
N GLN A 85 -0.78 -11.99 17.02
CA GLN A 85 -1.04 -13.43 16.86
C GLN A 85 -1.09 -13.90 15.39
N LYS A 86 -1.10 -12.98 14.43
CA LYS A 86 -1.22 -13.27 12.98
C LYS A 86 -0.04 -12.68 12.22
N ASP A 87 0.32 -13.28 11.09
CA ASP A 87 1.45 -12.84 10.26
C ASP A 87 1.40 -11.36 9.86
N LYS A 88 0.21 -10.84 9.60
CA LYS A 88 0.01 -9.42 9.25
C LYS A 88 0.29 -8.45 10.40
N ASP A 89 0.26 -8.93 11.63
CA ASP A 89 0.46 -8.11 12.82
C ASP A 89 1.96 -7.96 13.15
N VAL A 90 2.81 -8.86 12.63
CA VAL A 90 4.26 -8.82 12.84
C VAL A 90 4.88 -7.71 11.96
N LYS A 91 5.46 -6.71 12.61
CA LYS A 91 6.07 -5.55 11.93
C LYS A 91 7.59 -5.58 11.88
N LYS A 92 8.23 -6.39 12.75
CA LYS A 92 9.68 -6.55 12.81
C LYS A 92 10.02 -8.03 12.96
N ALA A 93 11.01 -8.50 12.23
CA ALA A 93 11.67 -9.77 12.50
C ALA A 93 12.68 -9.55 13.65
N ARG A 94 12.65 -10.39 14.69
CA ARG A 94 13.53 -10.27 15.87
C ARG A 94 14.57 -11.37 15.92
N ALA A 95 14.24 -12.52 15.34
CA ALA A 95 15.16 -13.65 15.21
C ALA A 95 14.77 -14.51 14.02
N GLN A 96 15.75 -15.19 13.45
CA GLN A 96 15.55 -16.41 12.64
C GLN A 96 15.69 -17.62 13.57
N PHE A 97 14.94 -18.69 13.33
CA PHE A 97 14.89 -19.82 14.24
C PHE A 97 14.56 -21.15 13.55
N ILE A 98 14.95 -22.23 14.17
CA ILE A 98 14.67 -23.60 13.72
C ILE A 98 14.19 -24.46 14.89
N ASP A 99 13.51 -25.55 14.52
CA ASP A 99 13.08 -26.64 15.40
C ASP A 99 13.50 -27.97 14.76
N ILE A 100 14.55 -28.59 15.28
CA ILE A 100 15.07 -29.85 14.76
C ILE A 100 14.51 -30.99 15.63
N ASP A 101 13.58 -31.81 15.08
CA ASP A 101 12.89 -32.87 15.81
C ASP A 101 12.90 -34.21 15.11
N ASP A 102 13.64 -34.32 13.98
CA ASP A 102 13.73 -35.50 13.12
C ASP A 102 14.88 -36.46 13.47
N CYS A 103 15.75 -36.09 14.42
CA CYS A 103 16.94 -36.88 14.80
C CYS A 103 17.26 -36.73 16.29
N GLY A 104 18.22 -37.52 16.80
CA GLY A 104 18.71 -37.45 18.19
C GLY A 104 19.47 -36.13 18.48
N PHE A 105 19.59 -35.79 19.77
CA PHE A 105 20.22 -34.54 20.19
C PHE A 105 21.67 -34.39 19.70
N ASP A 106 22.45 -35.48 19.68
CA ASP A 106 23.83 -35.46 19.20
C ASP A 106 23.92 -35.03 17.74
N GLU A 107 23.04 -35.56 16.90
CA GLU A 107 22.99 -35.18 15.50
C GLU A 107 22.44 -33.73 15.32
N GLN A 108 21.53 -33.30 16.20
CA GLN A 108 21.03 -31.92 16.17
C GLN A 108 22.19 -30.95 16.48
N ILE A 109 23.04 -31.24 17.48
CA ILE A 109 24.23 -30.43 17.81
C ILE A 109 25.22 -30.46 16.64
N ASP A 110 25.46 -31.61 16.01
CA ASP A 110 26.37 -31.71 14.88
C ASP A 110 25.86 -30.86 13.68
N ARG A 111 24.56 -30.85 13.42
CA ARG A 111 23.97 -29.99 12.37
C ARG A 111 24.14 -28.51 12.70
N ILE A 112 23.99 -28.12 13.98
CA ILE A 112 24.18 -26.73 14.42
C ILE A 112 25.66 -26.35 14.29
N ASN A 113 26.59 -27.21 14.70
CA ASN A 113 28.03 -26.95 14.62
C ASN A 113 28.55 -26.86 13.17
N ASN A 114 27.92 -27.54 12.23
CA ASN A 114 28.25 -27.45 10.80
C ASN A 114 27.76 -26.18 10.13
N PHE A 115 27.06 -25.29 10.84
CA PHE A 115 26.63 -24.01 10.32
C PHE A 115 27.65 -22.91 10.66
N PRO A 116 28.02 -22.04 9.72
CA PRO A 116 29.08 -21.04 9.93
C PRO A 116 28.79 -19.99 11.00
N LEU A 117 27.51 -19.74 11.31
CA LEU A 117 27.10 -18.77 12.30
C LEU A 117 26.62 -19.47 13.58
N GLU A 118 27.24 -19.12 14.69
CA GLU A 118 26.90 -19.67 16.00
C GLU A 118 25.50 -19.17 16.43
N PRO A 119 24.62 -20.00 17.00
CA PRO A 119 23.33 -19.55 17.48
C PRO A 119 23.44 -18.68 18.74
N SER A 120 22.63 -17.65 18.82
CA SER A 120 22.54 -16.75 19.98
C SER A 120 21.86 -17.45 21.17
N ILE A 121 20.79 -18.19 20.91
CA ILE A 121 19.98 -18.82 21.95
C ILE A 121 19.66 -20.27 21.55
N ILE A 122 19.72 -21.20 22.50
CA ILE A 122 19.26 -22.57 22.32
C ILE A 122 18.38 -22.97 23.51
N VAL A 123 17.18 -23.48 23.18
CA VAL A 123 16.21 -24.03 24.15
C VAL A 123 16.00 -25.51 23.87
N LYS A 124 16.31 -26.35 24.86
CA LYS A 124 16.13 -27.81 24.80
C LYS A 124 14.70 -28.16 25.21
N THR A 125 14.00 -28.86 24.37
CA THR A 125 12.69 -29.47 24.67
C THR A 125 12.82 -30.96 24.87
N LYS A 126 11.72 -31.71 24.96
CA LYS A 126 11.74 -33.15 25.14
C LYS A 126 12.44 -33.90 23.98
N LYS A 127 12.35 -33.40 22.75
CA LYS A 127 12.83 -34.06 21.53
C LYS A 127 13.69 -33.21 20.61
N SER A 128 13.64 -31.89 20.80
CA SER A 128 14.21 -30.97 19.84
C SER A 128 14.96 -29.83 20.49
N LEU A 129 15.88 -29.25 19.72
CA LEU A 129 16.55 -28.00 20.03
C LEU A 129 15.92 -26.88 19.24
N HIS A 130 15.28 -25.95 19.93
CA HIS A 130 14.85 -24.67 19.36
C HIS A 130 16.06 -23.75 19.34
N THR A 131 16.50 -23.38 18.16
CA THR A 131 17.75 -22.64 17.99
C THR A 131 17.44 -21.29 17.33
N TYR A 132 18.02 -20.21 17.85
CA TYR A 132 17.71 -18.85 17.43
C TYR A 132 18.98 -18.09 17.06
N TRP A 133 18.91 -17.34 15.95
CA TRP A 133 19.87 -16.30 15.57
C TRP A 133 19.15 -14.96 15.72
N LEU A 134 19.55 -14.18 16.75
CA LEU A 134 18.98 -12.88 17.03
C LEU A 134 19.35 -11.90 15.92
N LEU A 135 18.41 -11.05 15.54
CA LEU A 135 18.63 -10.05 14.49
C LEU A 135 19.07 -8.70 15.09
N ALA A 136 20.02 -8.07 14.43
CA ALA A 136 20.45 -6.72 14.77
C ALA A 136 19.30 -5.71 14.52
N PRO A 137 19.17 -4.65 15.34
CA PRO A 137 18.04 -3.71 15.27
C PRO A 137 17.82 -3.06 13.91
N GLU A 138 18.89 -2.86 13.13
CA GLU A 138 18.90 -2.29 11.78
C GLU A 138 18.51 -3.29 10.68
N SER A 139 18.37 -4.57 11.00
CA SER A 139 18.13 -5.65 10.02
C SER A 139 16.95 -6.53 10.43
N CYS A 140 15.74 -5.94 10.45
CA CYS A 140 14.52 -6.55 10.99
C CYS A 140 13.39 -6.68 9.94
N ASP A 141 13.73 -6.83 8.66
CA ASP A 141 12.78 -6.85 7.53
C ASP A 141 11.95 -8.15 7.54
N VAL A 142 10.62 -8.02 7.57
CA VAL A 142 9.68 -9.16 7.60
C VAL A 142 9.58 -9.90 6.25
N PRO A 143 9.56 -9.26 5.08
CA PRO A 143 9.72 -9.92 3.78
C PRO A 143 10.98 -10.77 3.68
N LYS A 144 12.16 -10.25 4.05
CA LYS A 144 13.43 -10.99 4.07
C LYS A 144 13.41 -12.17 5.06
N PHE A 145 12.74 -12.00 6.20
CA PHE A 145 12.55 -13.08 7.16
C PHE A 145 11.99 -14.35 6.53
N LYS A 146 10.94 -14.26 5.71
CA LYS A 146 10.27 -15.43 5.11
C LYS A 146 11.19 -16.22 4.20
N GLU A 147 12.01 -15.52 3.42
CA GLU A 147 12.99 -16.16 2.52
C GLU A 147 14.08 -16.86 3.32
N LEU A 148 14.71 -16.14 4.27
CA LEU A 148 15.77 -16.67 5.12
C LEU A 148 15.28 -17.84 5.97
N GLN A 149 14.07 -17.77 6.48
CA GLN A 149 13.45 -18.84 7.26
C GLN A 149 13.27 -20.11 6.44
N GLN A 150 12.89 -20.01 5.18
CA GLN A 150 12.79 -21.15 4.28
C GLN A 150 14.17 -21.76 3.96
N ARG A 151 15.21 -20.94 3.79
CA ARG A 151 16.59 -21.40 3.58
C ARG A 151 17.13 -22.09 4.83
N LEU A 152 16.86 -21.57 6.03
CA LEU A 152 17.21 -22.22 7.29
C LEU A 152 16.52 -23.57 7.45
N ILE A 153 15.22 -23.66 7.20
CA ILE A 153 14.47 -24.91 7.23
C ILE A 153 15.08 -25.96 6.28
N GLN A 154 15.51 -25.54 5.09
CA GLN A 154 16.16 -26.41 4.13
C GLN A 154 17.55 -26.86 4.62
N GLN A 155 18.38 -25.93 5.10
CA GLN A 155 19.73 -26.17 5.60
C GLN A 155 19.75 -27.18 6.75
N PHE A 156 18.88 -27.00 7.72
CA PHE A 156 18.86 -27.82 8.93
C PHE A 156 17.90 -29.02 8.85
N LYS A 157 17.14 -29.18 7.76
CA LYS A 157 16.04 -30.17 7.64
C LYS A 157 15.03 -30.06 8.79
N SER A 158 14.83 -28.84 9.28
CA SER A 158 13.96 -28.51 10.41
C SER A 158 12.47 -28.62 10.06
N ASP A 159 11.59 -28.50 11.07
CA ASP A 159 10.13 -28.52 10.87
C ASP A 159 9.70 -27.52 9.78
N LYS A 160 9.07 -28.03 8.72
CA LYS A 160 8.63 -27.25 7.55
C LYS A 160 7.49 -26.29 7.88
N THR A 161 6.85 -26.45 9.03
CA THR A 161 5.70 -25.62 9.43
C THR A 161 6.09 -24.28 10.06
N ILE A 162 7.36 -24.10 10.48
CA ILE A 162 7.85 -22.88 11.16
C ILE A 162 8.27 -21.75 10.22
N LYS A 163 7.60 -21.60 9.08
CA LYS A 163 7.95 -20.62 8.02
C LYS A 163 7.31 -19.24 8.18
N ASN A 164 6.38 -19.08 9.10
CA ASN A 164 5.63 -17.82 9.24
C ASN A 164 6.24 -16.89 10.32
N PRO A 165 6.20 -15.57 10.15
CA PRO A 165 6.73 -14.62 11.13
C PRO A 165 5.99 -14.63 12.47
N SER A 166 4.69 -14.97 12.52
CA SER A 166 3.90 -15.10 13.76
C SER A 166 4.03 -16.49 14.43
N ARG A 167 5.02 -17.28 14.01
CA ARG A 167 5.20 -18.63 14.59
C ARG A 167 5.52 -18.58 16.06
N VAL A 168 4.89 -19.49 16.80
CA VAL A 168 5.14 -19.66 18.23
C VAL A 168 6.14 -20.75 18.48
N MET A 169 7.01 -20.54 19.48
CA MET A 169 7.99 -21.50 19.98
C MET A 169 7.78 -21.70 21.49
N ARG A 170 8.16 -22.89 22.01
CA ARG A 170 8.03 -23.17 23.45
C ARG A 170 8.89 -22.26 24.29
N LEU A 171 8.32 -21.73 25.36
CA LEU A 171 9.04 -20.93 26.33
C LEU A 171 9.78 -21.87 27.33
N TYR A 172 11.02 -21.53 27.66
CA TYR A 172 11.76 -22.24 28.69
C TYR A 172 11.16 -22.03 30.09
N GLY A 173 11.50 -22.91 31.06
CA GLY A 173 10.97 -22.81 32.41
C GLY A 173 9.56 -23.38 32.60
N PHE A 174 8.97 -23.97 31.55
CA PHE A 174 7.70 -24.67 31.59
C PHE A 174 7.86 -26.15 31.17
N GLU A 175 7.02 -27.03 31.67
CA GLU A 175 7.08 -28.43 31.35
C GLU A 175 6.39 -28.78 30.03
N HIS A 176 7.03 -29.61 29.21
CA HIS A 176 6.44 -30.27 28.06
C HIS A 176 5.71 -31.53 28.51
N ARG A 177 4.36 -31.46 28.60
CA ARG A 177 3.51 -32.48 29.27
C ARG A 177 2.81 -33.43 28.31
N LYS A 178 3.30 -33.61 27.10
CA LYS A 178 2.67 -34.47 26.08
C LYS A 178 2.70 -35.96 26.46
N ALA A 179 3.69 -36.36 27.26
CA ALA A 179 3.84 -37.70 27.90
C ALA A 179 4.38 -37.44 29.32
N ASP A 180 5.41 -38.19 29.78
CA ASP A 180 6.10 -37.85 31.02
C ASP A 180 6.59 -36.42 30.96
N PRO A 181 6.28 -35.57 31.95
CA PRO A 181 6.66 -34.17 31.95
C PRO A 181 8.17 -33.97 31.88
N VAL A 182 8.63 -33.14 30.97
CA VAL A 182 10.05 -32.79 30.83
C VAL A 182 10.17 -31.27 30.82
N MET A 183 11.04 -30.73 31.66
CA MET A 183 11.29 -29.30 31.73
C MET A 183 11.90 -28.82 30.40
N VAL A 184 11.34 -27.74 29.84
CA VAL A 184 11.96 -27.02 28.73
C VAL A 184 13.06 -26.14 29.27
N THR A 185 14.29 -26.37 28.82
CA THR A 185 15.49 -25.82 29.42
C THR A 185 16.21 -24.88 28.48
N LEU A 186 16.56 -23.69 28.93
CA LEU A 186 17.46 -22.77 28.26
C LEU A 186 18.91 -23.30 28.47
N ILE A 187 19.58 -23.71 27.39
CA ILE A 187 20.91 -24.32 27.46
C ILE A 187 22.02 -23.42 26.92
N LYS A 188 21.68 -22.40 26.11
CA LYS A 188 22.59 -21.36 25.66
C LYS A 188 21.85 -20.00 25.61
N PHE A 189 22.52 -18.95 26.09
CA PHE A 189 22.00 -17.61 26.06
C PHE A 189 23.14 -16.59 25.87
N ASP A 190 23.19 -15.98 24.69
CA ASP A 190 24.15 -14.94 24.33
C ASP A 190 23.37 -13.78 23.69
N PRO A 191 22.94 -12.80 24.49
CA PRO A 191 22.09 -11.69 24.04
C PRO A 191 22.82 -10.69 23.14
N ASP A 192 24.15 -10.65 23.17
CA ASP A 192 24.98 -9.73 22.40
C ASP A 192 25.34 -10.28 21.02
N LEU A 193 25.22 -11.58 20.83
CA LEU A 193 25.48 -12.25 19.56
C LEU A 193 24.29 -12.04 18.61
N LYS A 194 24.37 -11.00 17.78
CA LYS A 194 23.33 -10.61 16.83
C LYS A 194 23.86 -10.58 15.40
N TYR A 195 22.97 -10.86 14.45
CA TYR A 195 23.31 -10.96 13.05
C TYR A 195 22.43 -10.05 12.20
N THR A 196 22.97 -9.57 11.08
CA THR A 196 22.16 -8.95 10.05
C THR A 196 21.53 -10.02 9.17
N GLN A 197 20.43 -9.69 8.51
CA GLN A 197 19.79 -10.59 7.56
C GLN A 197 20.69 -10.84 6.33
N GLU A 198 21.58 -9.91 6.01
CA GLU A 198 22.60 -10.04 4.96
C GLU A 198 23.63 -11.12 5.33
N GLN A 199 24.17 -11.12 6.56
CA GLN A 199 25.10 -12.16 7.02
C GLN A 199 24.47 -13.54 6.95
N LEU A 200 23.21 -13.69 7.35
CA LEU A 200 22.48 -14.95 7.20
C LEU A 200 22.24 -15.33 5.74
N HIS A 201 21.97 -14.33 4.89
CA HIS A 201 21.77 -14.55 3.46
C HIS A 201 23.03 -15.05 2.75
N GLU A 202 24.20 -14.57 3.15
CA GLU A 202 25.50 -14.95 2.57
C GLU A 202 25.87 -16.41 2.86
N VAL A 203 25.60 -16.89 4.09
CA VAL A 203 26.00 -18.24 4.53
C VAL A 203 24.95 -19.30 4.22
N LEU A 204 23.69 -18.91 4.00
CA LEU A 204 22.62 -19.84 3.71
C LEU A 204 22.60 -20.19 2.22
N PRO A 205 22.53 -21.50 1.88
CA PRO A 205 22.42 -21.92 0.48
C PRO A 205 21.16 -21.31 -0.14
N LYS A 206 21.24 -20.97 -1.42
CA LYS A 206 20.06 -20.58 -2.18
C LYS A 206 19.06 -21.72 -2.10
N LEU A 207 17.78 -21.35 -1.95
CA LEU A 207 16.71 -22.36 -1.99
C LEU A 207 16.91 -23.21 -3.24
N GLU A 208 17.14 -24.51 -3.04
CA GLU A 208 17.04 -25.43 -4.14
C GLU A 208 15.64 -25.23 -4.73
N LYS A 209 15.60 -24.63 -5.90
CA LYS A 209 14.38 -24.66 -6.70
C LYS A 209 14.16 -26.15 -6.96
N LYS A 210 13.31 -26.81 -6.18
CA LYS A 210 12.60 -27.96 -6.71
C LYS A 210 12.10 -27.45 -8.04
N ASN A 211 12.58 -28.02 -9.12
CA ASN A 211 12.19 -27.69 -10.48
C ASN A 211 10.67 -27.79 -10.60
N GLN A 212 9.95 -26.80 -10.14
CA GLN A 212 8.82 -26.26 -10.82
C GLN A 212 9.43 -25.30 -11.84
N GLN A 213 9.77 -25.83 -13.00
CA GLN A 213 9.97 -25.06 -14.19
C GLN A 213 8.69 -24.22 -14.39
N ARG A 214 8.69 -23.01 -13.85
CA ARG A 214 8.05 -21.91 -14.54
C ARG A 214 8.90 -21.72 -15.79
N LYS A 215 8.60 -22.51 -16.83
CA LYS A 215 8.91 -22.13 -18.18
C LYS A 215 8.36 -20.71 -18.34
N SER A 216 9.25 -19.74 -18.56
CA SER A 216 8.91 -18.56 -19.32
C SER A 216 7.92 -18.99 -20.40
N LYS A 217 6.85 -18.23 -20.58
CA LYS A 217 5.94 -18.37 -21.71
C LYS A 217 6.76 -18.20 -23.00
N GLU A 218 7.28 -19.26 -23.52
CA GLU A 218 7.30 -19.51 -24.93
C GLU A 218 5.96 -20.19 -25.21
N GLU A 219 5.15 -19.54 -26.00
CA GLU A 219 3.95 -20.08 -26.61
C GLU A 219 4.37 -21.33 -27.38
N ILE A 220 4.09 -22.48 -26.82
CA ILE A 220 4.10 -23.71 -27.58
C ILE A 220 2.76 -23.75 -28.29
N ASP A 221 2.81 -23.45 -29.58
CA ASP A 221 1.69 -23.63 -30.53
C ASP A 221 1.25 -25.11 -30.51
N LEU A 222 0.05 -25.36 -30.01
CA LEU A 222 -0.54 -26.71 -29.95
C LEU A 222 -1.39 -27.04 -31.17
N SER A 223 -1.15 -26.36 -32.30
CA SER A 223 -1.92 -26.55 -33.52
C SER A 223 -1.37 -27.60 -34.49
N GLU A 224 -0.23 -28.25 -34.22
CA GLU A 224 0.27 -29.32 -35.07
C GLU A 224 0.22 -30.69 -34.36
N THR A 225 -0.76 -31.48 -34.74
CA THR A 225 -0.83 -32.93 -34.48
C THR A 225 0.19 -33.65 -35.38
N ASP A 226 1.45 -33.68 -34.96
CA ASP A 226 2.42 -34.57 -35.60
C ASP A 226 2.49 -35.89 -34.82
N THR A 227 1.98 -36.94 -35.46
CA THR A 227 1.85 -38.33 -34.91
C THR A 227 3.13 -39.13 -35.04
N SER A 228 4.30 -38.46 -35.05
CA SER A 228 5.58 -39.18 -35.18
C SER A 228 6.71 -38.55 -34.32
N ALA A 229 6.53 -38.53 -32.98
CA ALA A 229 7.63 -38.21 -32.10
C ALA A 229 8.06 -39.46 -31.29
N SER A 230 9.22 -39.94 -31.54
CA SER A 230 9.94 -41.00 -30.88
C SER A 230 9.81 -40.96 -29.36
N GLY A 231 9.31 -42.03 -28.75
CA GLY A 231 8.99 -42.15 -27.34
C GLY A 231 10.19 -41.85 -26.44
N TYR A 232 10.12 -40.80 -25.65
CA TYR A 232 10.96 -40.63 -24.46
C TYR A 232 10.53 -41.65 -23.42
N LYS A 233 11.25 -42.80 -23.32
CA LYS A 233 10.96 -43.87 -22.34
C LYS A 233 11.34 -43.43 -20.94
N VAL A 234 10.35 -43.23 -20.07
CA VAL A 234 10.57 -42.97 -18.65
C VAL A 234 11.19 -44.16 -17.96
N LYS A 235 12.29 -44.02 -17.19
CA LYS A 235 13.00 -45.08 -16.50
C LYS A 235 12.08 -45.85 -15.52
N LYS A 236 12.26 -47.17 -15.40
CA LYS A 236 11.38 -48.06 -14.62
C LYS A 236 11.13 -47.60 -13.17
N GLY A 237 12.09 -46.90 -12.51
CA GLY A 237 11.93 -46.34 -11.14
C GLY A 237 11.23 -44.96 -11.04
N GLU A 238 11.06 -44.23 -12.16
CA GLU A 238 10.51 -42.89 -12.16
C GLU A 238 9.06 -42.81 -12.67
N ARG A 239 8.54 -43.93 -13.20
CA ARG A 239 7.21 -44.00 -13.88
C ARG A 239 6.06 -43.59 -12.96
N ARG A 240 6.07 -44.02 -11.70
CA ARG A 240 5.02 -43.73 -10.72
C ARG A 240 4.90 -42.22 -10.45
N ASN A 241 6.05 -41.56 -10.24
CA ASN A 241 6.08 -40.10 -10.03
C ASN A 241 5.70 -39.32 -11.29
N TYR A 242 6.13 -39.79 -12.46
CA TYR A 242 5.75 -39.19 -13.75
C TYR A 242 4.24 -39.24 -13.96
N LEU A 243 3.61 -40.41 -13.77
CA LEU A 243 2.17 -40.60 -13.97
C LEU A 243 1.34 -39.83 -12.92
N TYR A 244 1.79 -39.77 -11.67
CA TYR A 244 1.13 -38.97 -10.64
C TYR A 244 1.17 -37.49 -10.98
N ASN A 245 2.33 -36.97 -11.40
CA ASN A 245 2.47 -35.58 -11.81
C ASN A 245 1.69 -35.27 -13.10
N ALA A 246 1.60 -36.20 -14.04
CA ALA A 246 0.77 -36.08 -15.24
C ALA A 246 -0.72 -36.01 -14.90
N ALA A 247 -1.18 -36.85 -13.95
CA ALA A 247 -2.54 -36.83 -13.43
C ALA A 247 -2.85 -35.45 -12.76
N LEU A 248 -1.94 -34.98 -11.89
CA LEU A 248 -2.10 -33.65 -11.25
C LEU A 248 -2.11 -32.50 -12.26
N ALA A 249 -1.21 -32.52 -13.25
CA ALA A 249 -1.18 -31.51 -14.30
C ALA A 249 -2.49 -31.50 -15.13
N ALA A 250 -2.99 -32.67 -15.48
CA ALA A 250 -4.26 -32.82 -16.20
C ALA A 250 -5.44 -32.30 -15.35
N LEU A 251 -5.50 -32.66 -14.07
CA LEU A 251 -6.53 -32.19 -13.14
C LEU A 251 -6.45 -30.68 -12.90
N THR A 252 -5.23 -30.15 -12.77
CA THR A 252 -5.03 -28.70 -12.62
C THR A 252 -5.43 -27.93 -13.88
N ALA A 253 -5.18 -28.49 -15.07
CA ALA A 253 -5.50 -27.87 -16.35
C ALA A 253 -6.96 -27.98 -16.76
N TYR A 254 -7.62 -29.06 -16.38
CA TYR A 254 -8.95 -29.40 -16.92
C TYR A 254 -10.00 -29.78 -15.85
N GLY A 255 -9.65 -29.73 -14.55
CA GLY A 255 -10.52 -30.17 -13.47
C GLY A 255 -10.77 -31.69 -13.51
N ILE A 256 -11.77 -32.17 -12.74
CA ILE A 256 -12.19 -33.57 -12.75
C ILE A 256 -13.12 -33.79 -13.94
N THR A 257 -12.56 -33.79 -15.13
CA THR A 257 -13.32 -33.94 -16.40
C THR A 257 -12.88 -35.15 -17.20
N LYS A 258 -13.69 -35.55 -18.19
CA LYS A 258 -13.32 -36.58 -19.13
C LYS A 258 -12.03 -36.24 -19.88
N LYS A 259 -11.80 -34.97 -20.18
CA LYS A 259 -10.59 -34.48 -20.86
C LYS A 259 -9.34 -34.69 -20.00
N ALA A 260 -9.41 -34.40 -18.70
CA ALA A 260 -8.31 -34.69 -17.78
C ALA A 260 -7.99 -36.19 -17.71
N LEU A 261 -9.01 -37.06 -17.69
CA LEU A 261 -8.82 -38.49 -17.71
C LEU A 261 -8.23 -39.00 -19.05
N ASP A 262 -8.62 -38.39 -20.16
CA ASP A 262 -8.09 -38.73 -21.49
C ASP A 262 -6.62 -38.32 -21.61
N GLU A 263 -6.22 -37.15 -21.07
CA GLU A 263 -4.82 -36.70 -20.97
C GLU A 263 -3.97 -37.62 -20.06
N TYR A 264 -4.53 -38.05 -18.93
CA TYR A 264 -3.87 -39.05 -18.09
C TYR A 264 -3.69 -40.41 -18.82
N LYS A 265 -4.70 -40.89 -19.52
CA LYS A 265 -4.62 -42.11 -20.36
C LYS A 265 -3.57 -41.97 -21.48
N ALA A 266 -3.47 -40.78 -22.08
CA ALA A 266 -2.44 -40.48 -23.07
C ALA A 266 -1.03 -40.49 -22.45
N ALA A 267 -0.88 -39.99 -21.20
CA ALA A 267 0.37 -40.08 -20.47
C ALA A 267 0.77 -41.53 -20.13
N ILE A 268 -0.21 -42.38 -19.76
CA ILE A 268 0.00 -43.83 -19.55
C ILE A 268 0.54 -44.47 -20.83
N LYS A 269 -0.07 -44.20 -21.99
CA LYS A 269 0.38 -44.73 -23.28
C LYS A 269 1.82 -44.30 -23.65
N ARG A 270 2.18 -43.05 -23.33
CA ARG A 270 3.54 -42.50 -23.55
C ARG A 270 4.59 -43.11 -22.61
N CYS A 271 4.16 -43.58 -21.44
CA CYS A 271 5.06 -44.11 -20.41
C CYS A 271 5.45 -45.59 -20.60
N ASP A 272 4.90 -46.31 -21.60
CA ASP A 272 5.08 -47.72 -21.86
C ASP A 272 4.79 -48.56 -20.59
N PRO A 273 3.55 -49.03 -20.42
CA PRO A 273 3.03 -49.55 -19.14
C PRO A 273 3.42 -50.98 -18.80
N ASP A 274 4.32 -51.66 -19.59
CA ASP A 274 4.74 -53.01 -19.31
C ASP A 274 5.26 -53.16 -17.86
N GLY A 275 4.38 -53.67 -17.00
CA GLY A 275 4.68 -54.00 -15.60
C GLY A 275 4.03 -53.12 -14.53
N MET A 276 3.09 -52.20 -14.88
CA MET A 276 2.25 -51.53 -13.86
C MET A 276 0.82 -52.11 -13.92
N GLU A 277 0.33 -52.63 -12.79
CA GLU A 277 -1.04 -53.12 -12.67
C GLU A 277 -2.07 -51.98 -12.83
N ASN A 278 -3.21 -52.29 -13.47
CA ASN A 278 -4.31 -51.35 -13.62
C ASN A 278 -4.81 -50.79 -12.28
N SER A 279 -4.76 -51.56 -11.22
CA SER A 279 -5.02 -51.17 -9.83
C SER A 279 -4.12 -50.02 -9.36
N CYS A 280 -2.84 -50.08 -9.68
CA CYS A 280 -1.85 -49.04 -9.34
C CYS A 280 -2.10 -47.74 -10.14
N LEU A 281 -2.42 -47.85 -11.43
CA LEU A 281 -2.76 -46.69 -12.29
C LEU A 281 -4.03 -46.00 -11.83
N GLN A 282 -5.02 -46.75 -11.40
CA GLN A 282 -6.27 -46.22 -10.85
C GLN A 282 -6.09 -45.55 -9.49
N GLN A 283 -5.22 -46.15 -8.65
CA GLN A 283 -4.87 -45.56 -7.36
C GLN A 283 -4.16 -44.20 -7.54
N LEU A 284 -3.21 -44.12 -8.45
CA LEU A 284 -2.50 -42.86 -8.75
C LEU A 284 -3.47 -41.75 -9.21
N TRP A 285 -4.44 -42.11 -10.03
CA TRP A 285 -5.48 -41.14 -10.46
C TRP A 285 -6.36 -40.70 -9.29
N THR A 286 -6.76 -41.66 -8.42
CA THR A 286 -7.58 -41.36 -7.23
C THR A 286 -6.82 -40.49 -6.22
N ASP A 287 -5.55 -40.78 -5.97
CA ASP A 287 -4.69 -40.03 -5.09
C ASP A 287 -4.49 -38.57 -5.62
N ALA A 288 -4.29 -38.47 -6.93
CA ALA A 288 -4.18 -37.16 -7.59
C ALA A 288 -5.50 -36.36 -7.51
N GLN A 289 -6.67 -36.99 -7.67
CA GLN A 289 -7.97 -36.35 -7.49
C GLN A 289 -8.21 -35.88 -6.06
N THR A 290 -7.80 -36.69 -5.07
CA THR A 290 -7.90 -36.34 -3.65
C THR A 290 -7.04 -35.10 -3.35
N TYR A 291 -5.79 -35.10 -3.80
CA TYR A 291 -4.89 -33.96 -3.64
C TYR A 291 -5.42 -32.69 -4.37
N TYR A 292 -5.96 -32.85 -5.58
CA TYR A 292 -6.60 -31.77 -6.33
C TYR A 292 -7.74 -31.14 -5.55
N ARG A 293 -8.68 -31.95 -5.01
CA ARG A 293 -9.84 -31.46 -4.24
C ARG A 293 -9.45 -30.79 -2.92
N GLU A 294 -8.48 -31.36 -2.21
CA GLU A 294 -8.14 -30.91 -0.85
C GLU A 294 -7.11 -29.78 -0.84
N THR A 295 -6.30 -29.63 -1.88
CA THR A 295 -5.17 -28.71 -1.90
C THR A 295 -5.24 -27.72 -3.04
N ILE A 296 -5.47 -28.18 -4.30
CA ILE A 296 -5.43 -27.28 -5.46
C ILE A 296 -6.75 -26.52 -5.61
N ALA A 297 -7.87 -27.23 -5.56
CA ALA A 297 -9.19 -26.63 -5.73
C ALA A 297 -9.62 -25.74 -4.54
N THR A 298 -8.97 -25.88 -3.38
CA THR A 298 -9.18 -25.03 -2.19
C THR A 298 -8.21 -23.85 -2.10
N ASP A 299 -7.22 -23.77 -2.98
CA ASP A 299 -6.30 -22.62 -3.06
C ASP A 299 -7.05 -21.40 -3.61
N PRO A 300 -7.14 -20.29 -2.85
CA PRO A 300 -7.80 -19.06 -3.32
C PRO A 300 -7.17 -18.46 -4.59
N ALA A 301 -5.95 -18.84 -4.93
CA ALA A 301 -5.25 -18.41 -6.15
C ALA A 301 -5.49 -19.34 -7.34
N TYR A 302 -6.12 -20.51 -7.12
CA TYR A 302 -6.43 -21.44 -8.20
C TYR A 302 -7.72 -21.04 -8.91
N LEU A 303 -7.61 -20.80 -10.22
CA LEU A 303 -8.76 -20.59 -11.10
C LEU A 303 -9.10 -21.96 -11.74
N PRO A 304 -10.25 -22.58 -11.39
CA PRO A 304 -10.63 -23.84 -12.01
C PRO A 304 -10.82 -23.67 -13.52
N PRO A 305 -10.48 -24.70 -14.32
CA PRO A 305 -10.64 -24.64 -15.76
C PRO A 305 -12.11 -24.51 -16.17
N VAL A 306 -12.35 -23.80 -17.26
CA VAL A 306 -13.67 -23.40 -17.79
C VAL A 306 -14.64 -24.58 -18.08
N ASN A 307 -14.21 -25.85 -17.92
CA ASN A 307 -14.93 -27.05 -18.34
C ASN A 307 -15.50 -27.94 -17.20
N GLU A 308 -15.31 -27.62 -15.91
CA GLU A 308 -16.24 -28.15 -14.91
C GLU A 308 -17.57 -27.41 -15.12
N ALA A 309 -18.64 -28.14 -15.27
CA ALA A 309 -19.96 -27.54 -15.42
C ALA A 309 -20.29 -26.75 -14.16
N LYS A 310 -19.86 -25.47 -14.15
CA LYS A 310 -20.01 -24.56 -13.04
C LYS A 310 -21.49 -24.44 -12.70
N THR A 311 -21.89 -24.94 -11.55
CA THR A 311 -23.26 -24.75 -11.08
C THR A 311 -23.42 -23.40 -10.43
N TYR A 312 -24.48 -22.71 -10.76
CA TYR A 312 -24.91 -21.46 -10.12
C TYR A 312 -26.02 -21.72 -9.08
N GLU A 313 -26.36 -22.99 -8.82
CA GLU A 313 -27.33 -23.32 -7.79
C GLU A 313 -26.76 -23.05 -6.40
N PRO A 314 -27.44 -22.23 -5.57
CA PRO A 314 -27.00 -22.02 -4.19
C PRO A 314 -27.19 -23.27 -3.34
N ALA A 315 -26.36 -23.42 -2.28
CA ALA A 315 -26.46 -24.54 -1.33
C ALA A 315 -27.80 -24.53 -0.58
N ASP A 316 -28.38 -23.36 -0.39
CA ASP A 316 -29.70 -23.14 0.16
C ASP A 316 -30.43 -22.02 -0.59
N TYR A 317 -31.76 -22.06 -0.61
CA TYR A 317 -32.59 -21.12 -1.35
C TYR A 317 -32.98 -19.90 -0.53
N THR A 318 -31.97 -19.32 0.17
CA THR A 318 -32.08 -18.09 0.95
C THR A 318 -31.36 -16.91 0.28
N ASP A 319 -31.52 -15.70 0.85
CA ASP A 319 -30.76 -14.51 0.42
C ASP A 319 -29.26 -14.70 0.66
N VAL A 320 -28.86 -15.39 1.73
CA VAL A 320 -27.46 -15.68 2.08
C VAL A 320 -26.84 -16.68 1.09
N GLY A 321 -27.56 -17.80 0.79
CA GLY A 321 -27.09 -18.76 -0.20
C GLY A 321 -26.92 -18.11 -1.59
N GLN A 322 -27.85 -17.25 -2.00
CA GLN A 322 -27.74 -16.50 -3.25
C GLN A 322 -26.56 -15.51 -3.24
N ALA A 323 -26.33 -14.83 -2.11
CA ALA A 323 -25.18 -13.92 -1.95
C ALA A 323 -23.84 -14.65 -2.05
N GLN A 324 -23.74 -15.88 -1.53
CA GLN A 324 -22.53 -16.71 -1.65
C GLN A 324 -22.23 -17.06 -3.11
N VAL A 325 -23.25 -17.42 -3.91
CA VAL A 325 -23.08 -17.66 -5.34
C VAL A 325 -22.68 -16.38 -6.07
N TYR A 326 -23.29 -15.23 -5.72
CA TYR A 326 -22.90 -13.94 -6.26
C TYR A 326 -21.42 -13.61 -5.98
N LEU A 327 -20.97 -13.81 -4.76
CA LEU A 327 -19.58 -13.55 -4.36
C LEU A 327 -18.60 -14.56 -4.99
N THR A 328 -19.01 -15.80 -5.17
CA THR A 328 -18.20 -16.80 -5.88
C THR A 328 -17.98 -16.38 -7.34
N GLU A 329 -19.02 -15.84 -7.99
CA GLU A 329 -18.96 -15.44 -9.40
C GLU A 329 -18.29 -14.07 -9.59
N TYR A 330 -18.64 -13.08 -8.76
CA TYR A 330 -18.25 -11.68 -8.93
C TYR A 330 -17.44 -11.09 -7.77
N GLY A 331 -17.10 -11.89 -6.76
CA GLY A 331 -16.39 -11.40 -5.61
C GLY A 331 -15.00 -10.82 -5.91
N ASN A 332 -14.38 -11.20 -7.03
CA ASN A 332 -13.12 -10.62 -7.49
C ASN A 332 -13.27 -9.23 -8.11
N VAL A 333 -14.48 -8.89 -8.58
CA VAL A 333 -14.77 -7.64 -9.27
C VAL A 333 -15.82 -6.77 -8.56
N THR A 334 -16.30 -7.21 -7.39
CA THR A 334 -17.29 -6.46 -6.60
C THR A 334 -16.85 -6.40 -5.15
N ARG A 335 -16.85 -5.21 -4.55
CA ARG A 335 -16.58 -4.96 -3.14
C ARG A 335 -17.60 -3.96 -2.61
N TYR A 336 -17.68 -3.87 -1.29
CA TYR A 336 -18.49 -2.87 -0.60
C TYR A 336 -17.59 -2.08 0.36
N SER A 337 -17.66 -0.76 0.26
CA SER A 337 -17.02 0.14 1.22
C SER A 337 -18.10 0.93 1.97
N SER A 338 -17.97 1.05 3.29
CA SER A 338 -18.91 1.83 4.10
C SER A 338 -18.96 3.31 3.69
N ALA A 339 -17.87 3.85 3.15
CA ALA A 339 -17.78 5.24 2.73
C ALA A 339 -18.44 5.51 1.37
N THR A 340 -18.43 4.55 0.44
CA THR A 340 -18.82 4.77 -0.96
C THR A 340 -19.96 3.87 -1.44
N GLY A 341 -20.24 2.77 -0.72
CA GLY A 341 -21.18 1.74 -1.14
C GLY A 341 -20.51 0.67 -2.00
N PHE A 342 -21.27 0.06 -2.91
CA PHE A 342 -20.72 -0.93 -3.83
C PHE A 342 -19.76 -0.28 -4.84
N ILE A 343 -18.59 -0.89 -4.97
CA ILE A 343 -17.60 -0.59 -6.00
C ILE A 343 -17.44 -1.81 -6.90
N VAL A 344 -17.30 -1.58 -8.20
CA VAL A 344 -17.17 -2.63 -9.21
C VAL A 344 -15.94 -2.37 -10.06
N PHE A 345 -15.15 -3.40 -10.30
CA PHE A 345 -14.01 -3.35 -11.20
C PHE A 345 -14.49 -3.47 -12.66
N ASN A 346 -14.21 -2.45 -13.47
CA ASN A 346 -14.67 -2.36 -14.84
C ASN A 346 -13.72 -2.95 -15.89
N GLY A 347 -12.71 -3.70 -15.45
CA GLY A 347 -11.63 -4.23 -16.28
C GLY A 347 -10.36 -3.37 -16.28
N LYS A 348 -10.44 -2.10 -15.78
CA LYS A 348 -9.32 -1.17 -15.70
C LYS A 348 -9.14 -0.56 -14.32
N LYS A 349 -10.24 -0.24 -13.65
CA LYS A 349 -10.25 0.38 -12.32
C LYS A 349 -11.50 0.01 -11.53
N TRP A 350 -11.48 0.27 -10.24
CA TRP A 350 -12.66 0.22 -9.38
C TRP A 350 -13.44 1.53 -9.48
N GLU A 351 -14.75 1.43 -9.61
CA GLU A 351 -15.66 2.57 -9.67
C GLU A 351 -16.85 2.41 -8.72
N GLU A 352 -17.27 3.51 -8.12
CA GLU A 352 -18.47 3.56 -7.29
C GLU A 352 -19.69 3.37 -8.20
N SER A 353 -20.31 2.20 -8.18
CA SER A 353 -21.47 1.92 -8.99
C SER A 353 -22.35 0.82 -8.38
N PRO A 354 -23.30 1.21 -7.51
CA PRO A 354 -24.35 0.29 -7.04
C PRO A 354 -25.17 -0.29 -8.18
N GLU A 355 -25.37 0.48 -9.26
CA GLU A 355 -26.11 0.06 -10.44
C GLU A 355 -25.42 -1.08 -11.18
N LYS A 356 -24.10 -1.02 -11.34
CA LYS A 356 -23.32 -2.11 -11.93
C LYS A 356 -23.33 -3.36 -11.06
N ALA A 357 -23.20 -3.22 -9.74
CA ALA A 357 -23.33 -4.35 -8.82
C ALA A 357 -24.74 -5.00 -8.93
N GLN A 358 -25.78 -4.19 -9.06
CA GLN A 358 -27.13 -4.68 -9.33
C GLN A 358 -27.23 -5.39 -10.69
N GLY A 359 -26.59 -4.85 -11.73
CA GLY A 359 -26.48 -5.45 -13.05
C GLY A 359 -25.83 -6.83 -13.02
N LEU A 360 -24.72 -6.99 -12.29
CA LEU A 360 -24.06 -8.28 -12.10
C LEU A 360 -24.95 -9.29 -11.37
N SER A 361 -25.74 -8.85 -10.40
CA SER A 361 -26.71 -9.71 -9.72
C SER A 361 -27.84 -10.14 -10.68
N GLN A 362 -28.28 -9.27 -11.58
CA GLN A 362 -29.26 -9.61 -12.63
C GLN A 362 -28.66 -10.61 -13.65
N GLU A 363 -27.40 -10.41 -14.03
CA GLU A 363 -26.68 -11.32 -14.93
C GLU A 363 -26.56 -12.71 -14.30
N LEU A 364 -26.22 -12.81 -13.00
CA LEU A 364 -26.23 -14.08 -12.27
C LEU A 364 -27.56 -14.79 -12.41
N THR A 365 -28.67 -14.10 -12.16
CA THR A 365 -30.01 -14.74 -12.27
C THR A 365 -30.33 -15.19 -13.71
N THR A 366 -29.72 -14.59 -14.72
CA THR A 366 -29.87 -14.99 -16.11
C THR A 366 -29.07 -16.26 -16.40
N LYS A 367 -27.84 -16.38 -15.89
CA LYS A 367 -27.01 -17.60 -15.92
C LYS A 367 -27.72 -18.75 -15.19
N GLN A 368 -28.22 -18.48 -13.98
CA GLN A 368 -29.02 -19.43 -13.19
C GLN A 368 -30.30 -19.89 -13.94
N LEU A 369 -31.01 -19.01 -14.60
CA LEU A 369 -32.24 -19.36 -15.33
C LEU A 369 -31.93 -20.27 -16.51
N SER A 370 -30.85 -20.03 -17.23
CA SER A 370 -30.41 -20.90 -18.33
C SER A 370 -30.08 -22.31 -17.80
N GLU A 371 -29.32 -22.41 -16.69
CA GLU A 371 -29.00 -23.67 -16.04
C GLU A 371 -30.27 -24.39 -15.56
N ALA A 372 -31.15 -23.68 -14.84
CA ALA A 372 -32.37 -24.24 -14.28
C ALA A 372 -33.33 -24.79 -15.39
N LYS A 373 -33.46 -24.09 -16.52
CA LYS A 373 -34.22 -24.56 -17.67
C LYS A 373 -33.62 -25.83 -18.26
N ALA A 374 -32.30 -25.88 -18.45
CA ALA A 374 -31.63 -27.06 -18.99
C ALA A 374 -31.74 -28.27 -18.03
N ARG A 375 -31.66 -28.03 -16.72
CA ARG A 375 -31.89 -29.08 -15.69
C ARG A 375 -33.31 -29.60 -15.69
N LEU A 376 -34.28 -28.72 -15.72
CA LEU A 376 -35.70 -29.11 -15.73
C LEU A 376 -36.04 -29.95 -16.99
N LYS A 377 -35.51 -29.53 -18.15
CA LYS A 377 -35.67 -30.29 -19.39
C LYS A 377 -35.12 -31.71 -19.27
N ARG A 378 -33.87 -31.86 -18.82
CA ARG A 378 -33.21 -33.16 -18.61
C ARG A 378 -33.96 -34.03 -17.59
N ALA A 379 -34.41 -33.41 -16.49
CA ALA A 379 -35.16 -34.10 -15.45
C ALA A 379 -36.55 -34.59 -15.98
N GLY A 380 -37.19 -33.79 -16.86
CA GLY A 380 -38.41 -34.19 -17.53
C GLY A 380 -38.21 -35.33 -18.51
N GLU A 381 -37.18 -35.30 -19.33
CA GLU A 381 -36.81 -36.40 -20.24
C GLU A 381 -36.51 -37.69 -19.47
N TYR A 382 -35.76 -37.60 -18.39
CA TYR A 382 -35.47 -38.74 -17.47
C TYR A 382 -36.75 -39.30 -16.85
N TYR A 383 -37.62 -38.43 -16.32
CA TYR A 383 -38.89 -38.84 -15.74
C TYR A 383 -39.78 -39.58 -16.75
N ASN A 384 -39.89 -39.05 -17.96
CA ASN A 384 -40.71 -39.69 -19.02
C ASN A 384 -40.13 -41.05 -19.42
N ALA A 385 -38.82 -41.17 -19.64
CA ALA A 385 -38.16 -42.39 -20.00
C ALA A 385 -38.33 -43.47 -18.92
N VAL A 386 -38.24 -43.11 -17.64
CA VAL A 386 -38.46 -44.07 -16.53
C VAL A 386 -39.93 -44.48 -16.40
N ALA A 387 -40.85 -43.53 -16.64
CA ALA A 387 -42.31 -43.84 -16.62
C ALA A 387 -42.70 -44.89 -17.64
N GLU A 388 -42.04 -44.96 -18.78
CA GLU A 388 -42.25 -45.95 -19.83
C GLU A 388 -41.76 -47.37 -19.44
N THR A 389 -40.85 -47.45 -18.47
CA THR A 389 -40.27 -48.76 -18.01
C THR A 389 -41.14 -49.48 -16.98
N GLY A 390 -42.10 -48.81 -16.35
CA GLY A 390 -42.95 -49.34 -15.28
C GLY A 390 -42.26 -49.66 -13.95
N ASP A 391 -40.99 -49.26 -13.76
CA ASP A 391 -40.19 -49.44 -12.53
C ASP A 391 -40.62 -48.39 -11.48
N GLU A 392 -41.38 -48.78 -10.48
CA GLU A 392 -41.96 -47.91 -9.47
C GLU A 392 -40.86 -47.22 -8.59
N GLU A 393 -39.77 -47.91 -8.29
CA GLU A 393 -38.68 -47.37 -7.44
C GLU A 393 -37.91 -46.28 -8.18
N LYS A 394 -37.52 -46.53 -9.41
CA LYS A 394 -36.89 -45.51 -10.27
C LYS A 394 -37.84 -44.37 -10.60
N LEU A 395 -39.13 -44.61 -10.75
CA LEU A 395 -40.13 -43.57 -10.97
C LEU A 395 -40.24 -42.63 -9.76
N LYS A 396 -40.14 -43.17 -8.54
CA LYS A 396 -40.16 -42.38 -7.31
C LYS A 396 -38.89 -41.48 -7.23
N GLU A 397 -37.74 -41.99 -7.63
CA GLU A 397 -36.48 -41.23 -7.72
C GLU A 397 -36.57 -40.14 -8.82
N ALA A 398 -37.03 -40.48 -10.00
CA ALA A 398 -37.20 -39.53 -11.12
C ALA A 398 -38.17 -38.41 -10.76
N LYS A 399 -39.24 -38.68 -9.99
CA LYS A 399 -40.14 -37.67 -9.44
C LYS A 399 -39.43 -36.70 -8.50
N LYS A 400 -38.53 -37.17 -7.64
CA LYS A 400 -37.73 -36.31 -6.73
C LYS A 400 -36.78 -35.44 -7.55
N VAL A 401 -36.08 -35.99 -8.53
CA VAL A 401 -35.18 -35.24 -9.40
C VAL A 401 -35.92 -34.14 -10.17
N TYR A 402 -37.10 -34.44 -10.72
CA TYR A 402 -37.93 -33.46 -11.41
C TYR A 402 -38.43 -32.37 -10.47
N ALA A 403 -38.91 -32.74 -9.28
CA ALA A 403 -39.37 -31.78 -8.26
C ALA A 403 -38.25 -30.84 -7.80
N ALA A 404 -37.02 -31.36 -7.59
CA ALA A 404 -35.86 -30.55 -7.26
C ALA A 404 -35.46 -29.54 -8.37
N ALA A 405 -35.44 -30.01 -9.62
CA ALA A 405 -35.17 -29.13 -10.76
C ALA A 405 -36.24 -28.03 -10.94
N LYS A 406 -37.50 -28.33 -10.67
CA LYS A 406 -38.61 -27.39 -10.69
C LYS A 406 -38.51 -26.39 -9.53
N GLY A 407 -38.10 -26.86 -8.34
CA GLY A 407 -37.84 -26.04 -7.17
C GLY A 407 -36.75 -25.00 -7.45
N TYR A 408 -35.66 -25.43 -8.04
CA TYR A 408 -34.57 -24.52 -8.44
C TYR A 408 -35.02 -23.48 -9.45
N GLN A 409 -35.77 -23.86 -10.49
CA GLN A 409 -36.31 -22.90 -11.45
C GLN A 409 -37.24 -21.88 -10.78
N THR A 410 -38.09 -22.32 -9.87
CA THR A 410 -39.04 -21.44 -9.14
C THR A 410 -38.27 -20.44 -8.27
N PHE A 411 -37.23 -20.93 -7.57
CA PHE A 411 -36.31 -20.09 -6.80
C PHE A 411 -35.67 -19.00 -7.67
N VAL A 412 -35.06 -19.38 -8.80
CA VAL A 412 -34.40 -18.44 -9.72
C VAL A 412 -35.37 -17.40 -10.27
N LEU A 413 -36.58 -17.80 -10.67
CA LEU A 413 -37.60 -16.85 -11.13
C LEU A 413 -37.98 -15.85 -10.04
N SER A 414 -38.02 -16.28 -8.76
CA SER A 414 -38.26 -15.37 -7.66
C SER A 414 -37.10 -14.37 -7.49
N ARG A 415 -35.85 -14.80 -7.67
CA ARG A 415 -34.64 -13.95 -7.54
C ARG A 415 -34.55 -12.84 -8.59
N ARG A 416 -35.24 -12.95 -9.69
CA ARG A 416 -35.30 -11.91 -10.76
C ARG A 416 -36.15 -10.69 -10.41
N LYS A 417 -36.88 -10.72 -9.31
CA LYS A 417 -37.62 -9.56 -8.78
C LYS A 417 -36.66 -8.55 -8.19
N VAL A 418 -36.85 -7.27 -8.46
CA VAL A 418 -35.95 -6.18 -7.98
C VAL A 418 -35.70 -6.18 -6.46
N PRO A 419 -36.70 -6.42 -5.59
CA PRO A 419 -36.43 -6.52 -4.15
C PRO A 419 -35.44 -7.65 -3.82
N ASN A 420 -35.58 -8.82 -4.42
CA ASN A 420 -34.73 -9.98 -4.16
C ASN A 420 -33.32 -9.81 -4.70
N ILE A 421 -33.13 -9.04 -5.80
CA ILE A 421 -31.81 -8.64 -6.30
C ILE A 421 -31.13 -7.74 -5.24
N LYS A 422 -31.85 -6.76 -4.69
CA LYS A 422 -31.33 -5.90 -3.62
C LYS A 422 -31.01 -6.69 -2.36
N ASN A 423 -31.87 -7.65 -1.98
CA ASN A 423 -31.62 -8.52 -0.81
C ASN A 423 -30.35 -9.34 -0.98
N THR A 424 -30.10 -9.89 -2.19
CA THR A 424 -28.86 -10.60 -2.51
C THR A 424 -27.62 -9.71 -2.26
N LEU A 425 -27.65 -8.46 -2.75
CA LEU A 425 -26.55 -7.53 -2.57
C LEU A 425 -26.41 -7.15 -1.08
N THR A 426 -27.50 -6.90 -0.38
CA THR A 426 -27.47 -6.59 1.07
C THR A 426 -26.86 -7.75 1.86
N ALA A 427 -27.25 -9.00 1.56
CA ALA A 427 -26.67 -10.18 2.19
C ALA A 427 -25.19 -10.40 1.83
N ALA A 428 -24.71 -9.89 0.68
CA ALA A 428 -23.32 -9.98 0.27
C ALA A 428 -22.41 -8.96 0.97
N ILE A 429 -22.93 -7.86 1.53
CA ILE A 429 -22.15 -6.79 2.15
C ILE A 429 -21.14 -7.32 3.18
N PRO A 430 -21.50 -8.13 4.20
CA PRO A 430 -20.57 -8.54 5.25
C PRO A 430 -19.35 -9.31 4.72
N TYR A 431 -19.47 -9.97 3.59
CA TYR A 431 -18.43 -10.80 2.97
C TYR A 431 -17.62 -10.07 1.89
N SER A 432 -18.08 -8.90 1.46
CA SER A 432 -17.45 -8.10 0.40
C SER A 432 -16.82 -6.80 0.91
N LEU A 433 -16.77 -6.60 2.23
CA LEU A 433 -16.23 -5.39 2.84
C LEU A 433 -14.76 -5.17 2.45
N VAL A 434 -14.47 -3.94 2.06
CA VAL A 434 -13.12 -3.42 1.87
C VAL A 434 -12.97 -2.12 2.65
N ASP A 435 -11.86 -1.99 3.38
CA ASP A 435 -11.52 -0.71 4.03
C ASP A 435 -11.19 0.31 2.93
N VAL A 436 -11.71 1.50 3.10
CA VAL A 436 -11.44 2.64 2.21
C VAL A 436 -9.93 2.92 2.06
N ARG A 437 -9.14 2.60 3.09
CA ARG A 437 -7.68 2.74 3.09
C ARG A 437 -6.94 1.73 2.21
N GLU A 438 -7.60 0.65 1.81
CA GLU A 438 -7.04 -0.30 0.85
C GLU A 438 -7.17 0.19 -0.59
N LEU A 439 -8.05 1.15 -0.86
CA LEU A 439 -8.23 1.74 -2.18
C LEU A 439 -7.11 2.73 -2.47
N ASP A 440 -6.49 2.62 -3.65
CA ASP A 440 -5.33 3.41 -4.08
C ASP A 440 -4.15 3.36 -3.07
N LYS A 441 -3.98 2.24 -2.36
CA LYS A 441 -3.05 2.09 -1.23
C LYS A 441 -1.58 2.18 -1.61
N ASP A 442 -1.18 1.64 -2.76
CA ASP A 442 0.20 1.78 -3.25
C ASP A 442 0.34 3.12 -3.99
N PRO A 443 1.03 4.11 -3.38
CA PRO A 443 1.15 5.45 -3.94
C PRO A 443 2.00 5.50 -5.22
N PHE A 444 2.75 4.43 -5.51
CA PHE A 444 3.63 4.35 -6.68
C PHE A 444 2.97 3.67 -7.88
N LEU A 445 1.76 3.12 -7.73
CA LEU A 445 1.01 2.59 -8.86
C LEU A 445 0.22 3.71 -9.55
N LEU A 446 0.50 3.96 -10.80
CA LEU A 446 -0.24 4.90 -11.65
C LEU A 446 -1.03 4.12 -12.70
N ASN A 447 -2.34 4.11 -12.57
CA ASN A 447 -3.20 3.37 -13.48
C ASN A 447 -3.46 4.17 -14.77
N THR A 448 -3.21 3.54 -15.93
CA THR A 448 -3.33 4.15 -17.27
C THR A 448 -4.26 3.30 -18.15
N PRO A 449 -4.78 3.80 -19.27
CA PRO A 449 -5.63 3.01 -20.17
C PRO A 449 -4.99 1.71 -20.70
N ALA A 450 -3.64 1.65 -20.81
CA ALA A 450 -2.91 0.47 -21.28
C ALA A 450 -2.56 -0.53 -20.17
N GLY A 451 -2.56 -0.10 -18.91
CA GLY A 451 -2.18 -0.93 -17.77
C GLY A 451 -1.77 -0.07 -16.58
N THR A 452 -1.38 -0.72 -15.49
CA THR A 452 -0.90 -0.05 -14.28
C THR A 452 0.63 0.09 -14.33
N VAL A 453 1.13 1.31 -14.26
CA VAL A 453 2.57 1.64 -14.24
C VAL A 453 3.07 1.64 -12.79
N ASP A 454 4.18 0.99 -12.53
CA ASP A 454 4.95 1.16 -11.30
C ASP A 454 5.94 2.32 -11.48
N LEU A 455 5.70 3.43 -10.77
CA LEU A 455 6.54 4.65 -10.87
C LEU A 455 7.96 4.46 -10.34
N ARG A 456 8.26 3.36 -9.64
CA ARG A 456 9.62 3.03 -9.15
C ARG A 456 10.50 2.52 -10.29
N THR A 457 9.92 1.78 -11.23
CA THR A 457 10.64 1.12 -12.33
C THR A 457 10.27 1.66 -13.70
N GLY A 458 9.05 2.18 -13.86
CA GLY A 458 8.46 2.54 -15.15
C GLY A 458 7.75 1.37 -15.85
N ASP A 459 7.76 0.17 -15.28
CA ASP A 459 7.15 -1.01 -15.88
C ASP A 459 5.62 -0.92 -15.90
N ILE A 460 5.03 -1.40 -16.98
CA ILE A 460 3.57 -1.45 -17.16
C ILE A 460 3.12 -2.90 -16.98
N LYS A 461 2.23 -3.15 -16.04
CA LYS A 461 1.55 -4.43 -15.85
C LYS A 461 0.09 -4.36 -16.27
N LYS A 462 -0.51 -5.50 -16.60
CA LYS A 462 -1.96 -5.58 -16.88
C LYS A 462 -2.75 -5.12 -15.64
N HIS A 463 -3.93 -4.54 -15.90
CA HIS A 463 -4.84 -4.17 -14.83
C HIS A 463 -5.18 -5.38 -13.94
N ASP A 464 -5.05 -5.22 -12.64
CA ASP A 464 -5.36 -6.25 -11.65
C ASP A 464 -6.33 -5.67 -10.60
N PRO A 465 -7.50 -6.28 -10.39
CA PRO A 465 -8.43 -5.82 -9.36
C PRO A 465 -7.82 -5.77 -7.96
N ARG A 466 -6.76 -6.54 -7.69
CA ARG A 466 -6.03 -6.56 -6.41
C ARG A 466 -5.20 -5.30 -6.15
N ASP A 467 -4.93 -4.50 -7.18
CA ASP A 467 -4.27 -3.20 -7.02
C ASP A 467 -5.19 -2.14 -6.43
N PHE A 468 -6.49 -2.39 -6.41
CA PHE A 468 -7.51 -1.48 -5.91
C PHE A 468 -7.42 -0.05 -6.46
N CYS A 469 -6.90 0.13 -7.68
CA CYS A 469 -6.86 1.43 -8.32
C CYS A 469 -8.27 1.94 -8.61
N THR A 470 -8.62 3.13 -8.11
CA THR A 470 -9.93 3.76 -8.32
C THR A 470 -9.91 4.84 -9.40
N LYS A 471 -8.74 5.23 -9.89
CA LYS A 471 -8.53 6.30 -10.85
C LYS A 471 -7.73 5.83 -12.05
N ILE A 472 -7.76 6.62 -13.12
CA ILE A 472 -7.04 6.32 -14.35
C ILE A 472 -6.56 7.63 -14.98
N THR A 473 -5.43 7.60 -15.69
CA THR A 473 -4.91 8.73 -16.48
C THR A 473 -5.70 8.94 -17.76
N GLY A 474 -5.57 10.12 -18.38
CA GLY A 474 -6.27 10.48 -19.62
C GLY A 474 -5.69 9.80 -20.86
N CYS A 475 -4.44 9.36 -20.80
CA CYS A 475 -3.73 8.67 -21.88
C CYS A 475 -2.81 7.59 -21.30
N SER A 476 -2.28 6.75 -22.17
CA SER A 476 -1.21 5.79 -21.85
C SER A 476 0.16 6.43 -22.06
N PRO A 477 1.24 5.96 -21.42
CA PRO A 477 2.58 6.38 -21.76
C PRO A 477 2.97 5.88 -23.17
N GLY A 478 3.75 6.67 -23.88
CA GLY A 478 4.24 6.36 -25.24
C GLY A 478 5.14 7.47 -25.76
N ASP A 479 5.55 7.36 -27.01
CA ASP A 479 6.49 8.28 -27.66
C ASP A 479 5.81 9.28 -28.58
N LYS A 480 4.50 9.14 -28.78
CA LYS A 480 3.75 9.99 -29.71
C LYS A 480 3.89 11.46 -29.32
N GLY A 481 4.38 12.27 -30.27
CA GLY A 481 4.53 13.72 -30.12
C GLY A 481 5.68 14.16 -29.22
N ALA A 482 6.69 13.32 -28.98
CA ALA A 482 7.83 13.66 -28.12
C ALA A 482 8.58 14.93 -28.58
N GLU A 483 8.74 15.13 -29.89
CA GLU A 483 9.38 16.32 -30.44
C GLU A 483 8.55 17.59 -30.17
N THR A 484 7.23 17.54 -30.45
CA THR A 484 6.29 18.63 -30.16
C THR A 484 6.30 19.00 -28.67
N PHE A 485 6.31 17.99 -27.81
CA PHE A 485 6.35 18.21 -26.38
C PHE A 485 7.66 18.85 -25.92
N ASN A 486 8.81 18.41 -26.45
CA ASN A 486 10.10 19.01 -26.14
C ASN A 486 10.18 20.46 -26.61
N GLN A 487 9.72 20.76 -27.84
CA GLN A 487 9.64 22.13 -28.34
C GLN A 487 8.79 23.03 -27.44
N PHE A 488 7.63 22.52 -26.97
CA PHE A 488 6.80 23.23 -25.99
C PHE A 488 7.55 23.50 -24.67
N LEU A 489 8.27 22.51 -24.15
CA LEU A 489 9.08 22.67 -22.94
C LEU A 489 10.18 23.72 -23.13
N ASP A 490 10.91 23.67 -24.25
CA ASP A 490 11.97 24.64 -24.58
C ASP A 490 11.41 26.07 -24.67
N GLN A 491 10.23 26.22 -25.25
CA GLN A 491 9.54 27.51 -25.29
C GLN A 491 9.25 28.05 -23.89
N ILE A 492 8.53 27.28 -23.05
CA ILE A 492 8.08 27.78 -21.74
C ILE A 492 9.21 27.98 -20.73
N THR A 493 10.34 27.27 -20.90
CA THR A 493 11.56 27.47 -20.10
C THR A 493 12.54 28.47 -20.71
N CYS A 494 12.24 29.01 -21.89
CA CYS A 494 13.16 29.87 -22.66
C CYS A 494 14.53 29.22 -22.91
N GLY A 495 14.55 27.89 -23.11
CA GLY A 495 15.76 27.11 -23.32
C GLY A 495 16.58 26.81 -22.07
N ASP A 496 16.08 27.11 -20.89
CA ASP A 496 16.72 26.79 -19.61
C ASP A 496 16.59 25.28 -19.30
N GLU A 497 17.66 24.52 -19.56
CA GLU A 497 17.68 23.07 -19.38
C GLU A 497 17.62 22.65 -17.89
N GLU A 498 18.14 23.46 -16.96
CA GLU A 498 18.04 23.20 -15.53
C GLU A 498 16.60 23.34 -15.06
N LEU A 499 15.93 24.41 -15.49
CA LEU A 499 14.51 24.62 -15.19
C LEU A 499 13.64 23.50 -15.82
N LYS A 500 13.93 23.10 -17.06
CA LYS A 500 13.24 21.99 -17.75
C LYS A 500 13.40 20.67 -16.99
N SER A 501 14.63 20.34 -16.59
CA SER A 501 14.94 19.17 -15.78
C SER A 501 14.26 19.22 -14.41
N PHE A 502 14.24 20.37 -13.76
CA PHE A 502 13.54 20.58 -12.49
C PHE A 502 12.02 20.43 -12.64
N LEU A 503 11.41 20.98 -13.67
CA LEU A 503 9.99 20.83 -13.96
C LEU A 503 9.60 19.36 -14.17
N GLN A 504 10.50 18.54 -14.73
CA GLN A 504 10.28 17.09 -14.85
C GLN A 504 10.17 16.43 -13.49
N VAL A 505 11.05 16.77 -12.56
CA VAL A 505 11.00 16.24 -11.18
C VAL A 505 9.72 16.67 -10.48
N ILE A 506 9.30 17.94 -10.63
CA ILE A 506 8.03 18.45 -10.09
C ILE A 506 6.82 17.71 -10.69
N ALA A 507 6.83 17.47 -12.00
CA ALA A 507 5.77 16.69 -12.67
C ALA A 507 5.72 15.25 -12.15
N GLY A 508 6.88 14.64 -11.95
CA GLY A 508 7.01 13.31 -11.35
C GLY A 508 6.50 13.27 -9.91
N MET A 509 6.83 14.26 -9.10
CA MET A 509 6.28 14.43 -7.74
C MET A 509 4.75 14.51 -7.78
N CYS A 510 4.18 15.24 -8.75
CA CYS A 510 2.73 15.32 -8.98
C CYS A 510 2.10 14.01 -9.44
N ALA A 511 2.85 12.99 -9.84
CA ALA A 511 2.33 11.68 -10.23
C ALA A 511 2.32 10.67 -9.08
N ILE A 512 3.06 10.90 -8.00
CA ILE A 512 3.15 10.01 -6.84
C ILE A 512 1.93 10.24 -5.93
N GLY A 513 1.36 9.17 -5.44
CA GLY A 513 0.14 9.17 -4.62
C GLY A 513 0.38 9.34 -3.12
N CYS A 514 1.44 10.00 -2.70
CA CYS A 514 1.71 10.40 -1.32
C CYS A 514 2.60 11.65 -1.29
N VAL A 515 2.44 12.45 -0.26
CA VAL A 515 3.31 13.61 -0.04
C VAL A 515 4.69 13.13 0.39
N LYS A 516 5.73 13.47 -0.37
CA LYS A 516 7.14 13.20 -0.08
C LYS A 516 7.96 14.48 0.14
N ALA A 517 7.46 15.57 -0.41
CA ALA A 517 7.99 16.91 -0.19
C ALA A 517 6.81 17.85 0.05
N GLU A 518 6.81 18.56 1.16
CA GLU A 518 5.69 19.37 1.65
C GLU A 518 5.64 20.76 0.98
N TYR A 519 5.60 20.80 -0.36
CA TYR A 519 5.63 22.06 -1.11
C TYR A 519 4.27 22.50 -1.63
N LEU A 520 4.01 23.80 -1.53
CA LEU A 520 3.11 24.51 -2.42
C LEU A 520 3.93 25.04 -3.60
N VAL A 521 3.77 24.42 -4.75
CA VAL A 521 4.40 24.87 -6.00
C VAL A 521 3.66 26.12 -6.49
N ILE A 522 4.37 27.23 -6.65
CA ILE A 522 3.79 28.51 -7.12
C ILE A 522 4.40 28.87 -8.46
N ALA A 523 3.72 28.53 -9.54
CA ALA A 523 4.12 28.95 -10.87
C ALA A 523 3.65 30.40 -11.11
N TYR A 524 4.57 31.35 -11.25
CA TYR A 524 4.24 32.73 -11.39
C TYR A 524 4.94 33.40 -12.60
N GLY A 525 4.41 34.56 -13.02
CA GLY A 525 4.92 35.33 -14.12
C GLY A 525 3.80 36.06 -14.85
N GLU A 526 4.14 37.02 -15.70
CA GLU A 526 3.18 37.80 -16.49
C GLU A 526 2.25 36.91 -17.35
N GLY A 527 1.09 37.36 -17.69
CA GLY A 527 0.13 36.61 -18.49
C GLY A 527 0.68 36.21 -19.85
N GLY A 528 0.32 34.98 -20.34
CA GLY A 528 0.69 34.51 -21.68
C GLY A 528 2.07 33.87 -21.80
N ASN A 529 2.58 33.28 -20.74
CA ASN A 529 3.91 32.64 -20.65
C ASN A 529 3.88 31.09 -20.63
N GLY A 530 2.75 30.49 -20.96
CA GLY A 530 2.63 29.03 -21.06
C GLY A 530 2.37 28.29 -19.74
N LYS A 531 2.49 28.92 -18.56
CA LYS A 531 2.26 28.26 -17.25
C LYS A 531 0.91 27.55 -17.16
N SER A 532 -0.17 28.23 -17.49
CA SER A 532 -1.53 27.65 -17.45
C SER A 532 -1.69 26.51 -18.46
N THR A 533 -1.07 26.63 -19.63
CA THR A 533 -1.06 25.59 -20.67
C THR A 533 -0.41 24.31 -20.15
N MET A 534 0.79 24.43 -19.53
CA MET A 534 1.53 23.30 -18.97
C MET A 534 0.72 22.58 -17.87
N PHE A 535 0.23 23.28 -16.87
CA PHE A 535 -0.51 22.64 -15.77
C PHE A 535 -1.88 22.11 -16.21
N ASN A 536 -2.53 22.72 -17.20
CA ASN A 536 -3.74 22.18 -17.80
C ASN A 536 -3.43 20.91 -18.62
N LEU A 537 -2.29 20.85 -19.31
CA LEU A 537 -1.82 19.62 -19.97
C LEU A 537 -1.58 18.51 -18.94
N TRP A 538 -0.85 18.77 -17.84
CA TRP A 538 -0.63 17.77 -16.78
C TRP A 538 -1.94 17.29 -16.17
N LYS A 539 -2.91 18.18 -15.96
CA LYS A 539 -4.25 17.80 -15.49
C LYS A 539 -4.99 16.90 -16.48
N LYS A 540 -4.90 17.16 -17.77
CA LYS A 540 -5.51 16.30 -18.80
C LYS A 540 -4.84 14.94 -18.85
N VAL A 541 -3.52 14.91 -18.80
CA VAL A 541 -2.70 13.67 -18.79
C VAL A 541 -2.99 12.85 -17.53
N LEU A 542 -2.97 13.45 -16.34
CA LEU A 542 -3.24 12.77 -15.07
C LEU A 542 -4.76 12.57 -14.82
N TYR A 543 -5.62 13.28 -15.51
CA TYR A 543 -7.07 13.15 -15.60
C TYR A 543 -7.77 12.97 -14.24
N GLU A 544 -8.18 11.75 -13.88
CA GLU A 544 -8.91 11.50 -12.62
C GLU A 544 -8.05 11.69 -11.36
N TYR A 545 -6.73 11.64 -11.51
CA TYR A 545 -5.78 11.96 -10.44
C TYR A 545 -5.63 13.47 -10.23
N ALA A 546 -6.16 14.30 -11.12
CA ALA A 546 -6.11 15.75 -11.03
C ALA A 546 -7.38 16.33 -10.40
N TRP A 547 -7.24 17.49 -9.75
CA TRP A 547 -8.36 18.28 -9.23
C TRP A 547 -8.05 19.77 -9.30
N THR A 548 -9.09 20.58 -9.23
CA THR A 548 -8.95 22.04 -9.12
C THR A 548 -9.77 22.52 -7.94
N ILE A 549 -9.10 23.20 -7.00
CA ILE A 549 -9.76 23.86 -5.87
C ILE A 549 -9.94 25.36 -6.14
N SER A 550 -10.89 25.96 -5.43
CA SER A 550 -10.99 27.43 -5.41
C SER A 550 -9.78 28.03 -4.68
N THR A 551 -9.23 29.11 -5.22
CA THR A 551 -8.13 29.87 -4.60
C THR A 551 -8.50 30.37 -3.20
N ASP A 552 -9.78 30.64 -2.94
CA ASP A 552 -10.28 31.03 -1.62
C ASP A 552 -9.96 30.03 -0.50
N VAL A 553 -9.63 28.79 -0.84
CA VAL A 553 -9.16 27.79 0.16
C VAL A 553 -7.76 28.14 0.64
N LEU A 554 -6.93 28.71 -0.23
CA LEU A 554 -5.53 29.00 0.04
C LEU A 554 -5.28 30.40 0.63
N VAL A 555 -6.24 31.31 0.47
CA VAL A 555 -6.12 32.69 0.93
C VAL A 555 -6.95 32.96 2.19
N LYS A 556 -6.60 34.00 2.95
CA LYS A 556 -7.33 34.37 4.17
C LYS A 556 -8.72 34.93 3.82
N ARG A 557 -9.77 34.16 4.08
CA ARG A 557 -11.18 34.56 3.93
C ARG A 557 -11.93 34.40 5.26
N LYS A 558 -12.95 35.24 5.48
CA LYS A 558 -13.84 35.12 6.66
C LYS A 558 -14.99 34.15 6.35
N ASN A 559 -15.27 33.21 7.26
CA ASN A 559 -16.51 32.39 7.30
C ASN A 559 -16.79 31.49 6.08
N ARG A 560 -15.81 30.69 5.60
CA ARG A 560 -16.07 29.66 4.58
C ARG A 560 -16.00 28.24 5.18
N ASN A 561 -16.98 27.40 4.84
CA ASN A 561 -16.89 25.96 5.09
C ASN A 561 -16.11 25.30 3.94
N ILE A 562 -14.94 24.75 4.23
CA ILE A 562 -14.01 24.12 3.26
C ILE A 562 -14.02 22.60 3.33
N GLU A 563 -14.80 21.99 4.23
CA GLU A 563 -14.85 20.53 4.40
C GLU A 563 -15.24 19.78 3.11
N PRO A 564 -16.21 20.25 2.29
CA PRO A 564 -16.53 19.62 1.03
C PRO A 564 -15.37 19.68 0.01
N ASP A 565 -14.63 20.80 -0.02
CA ASP A 565 -13.47 20.96 -0.92
C ASP A 565 -12.37 19.97 -0.53
N LYS A 566 -12.11 19.79 0.78
CA LYS A 566 -11.14 18.80 1.29
C LYS A 566 -11.54 17.35 0.94
N ALA A 567 -12.82 17.01 1.02
CA ALA A 567 -13.30 15.66 0.74
C ALA A 567 -13.00 15.20 -0.70
N GLU A 568 -12.96 16.13 -1.66
CA GLU A 568 -12.65 15.83 -3.07
C GLU A 568 -11.15 15.60 -3.33
N LEU A 569 -10.27 15.95 -2.38
CA LEU A 569 -8.82 15.77 -2.53
C LEU A 569 -8.37 14.34 -2.36
N ARG A 570 -9.20 13.48 -1.80
CA ARG A 570 -8.87 12.10 -1.53
C ARG A 570 -8.42 11.35 -2.78
N GLY A 571 -7.19 10.79 -2.73
CA GLY A 571 -6.59 10.04 -3.83
C GLY A 571 -6.25 10.88 -5.07
N LYS A 572 -6.33 12.21 -4.99
CA LYS A 572 -5.80 13.10 -6.02
C LYS A 572 -4.29 13.19 -5.89
N ARG A 573 -3.59 13.40 -6.99
CA ARG A 573 -2.12 13.48 -7.05
C ARG A 573 -1.61 14.86 -7.41
N ILE A 574 -2.36 15.57 -8.25
CA ILE A 574 -2.13 16.99 -8.54
C ILE A 574 -3.40 17.78 -8.23
N VAL A 575 -3.26 18.80 -7.39
CA VAL A 575 -4.35 19.70 -7.05
C VAL A 575 -3.94 21.12 -7.45
N THR A 576 -4.70 21.73 -8.34
CA THR A 576 -4.37 23.07 -8.83
C THR A 576 -5.33 24.10 -8.25
N ALA A 577 -4.80 25.29 -7.94
CA ALA A 577 -5.57 26.50 -7.69
C ALA A 577 -5.18 27.57 -8.73
N LYS A 578 -6.15 28.37 -9.16
CA LYS A 578 -5.94 29.40 -10.20
C LYS A 578 -6.00 30.76 -9.56
N GLU A 579 -5.15 31.64 -10.06
CA GLU A 579 -5.07 33.08 -9.84
C GLU A 579 -5.57 33.60 -8.47
N THR A 580 -4.66 34.20 -7.75
CA THR A 580 -4.96 35.05 -6.61
C THR A 580 -5.14 36.47 -7.12
N ASP A 581 -6.09 37.23 -6.55
CA ASP A 581 -6.13 38.66 -6.78
C ASP A 581 -4.87 39.32 -6.23
N GLU A 582 -4.48 40.44 -6.83
CA GLU A 582 -3.30 41.17 -6.39
C GLU A 582 -3.45 41.60 -4.92
N GLY A 583 -2.43 41.34 -4.12
CA GLY A 583 -2.42 41.73 -2.71
C GLY A 583 -3.10 40.77 -1.74
N GLU A 584 -3.67 39.65 -2.21
CA GLU A 584 -4.21 38.62 -1.32
C GLU A 584 -3.13 37.95 -0.46
N GLU A 585 -3.49 37.54 0.76
CA GLU A 585 -2.58 36.92 1.74
C GLU A 585 -2.88 35.45 1.85
N LEU A 586 -1.84 34.59 1.78
CA LEU A 586 -1.97 33.16 1.98
C LEU A 586 -2.44 32.81 3.41
N ASN A 587 -3.29 31.83 3.51
CA ASN A 587 -3.65 31.20 4.77
C ASN A 587 -2.58 30.13 5.14
N ALA A 588 -1.59 30.56 5.92
CA ALA A 588 -0.44 29.72 6.27
C ALA A 588 -0.85 28.39 6.94
N SER A 589 -1.88 28.38 7.78
CA SER A 589 -2.37 27.13 8.42
C SER A 589 -2.94 26.19 7.37
N MET A 590 -3.78 26.70 6.46
CA MET A 590 -4.40 25.88 5.42
C MET A 590 -3.39 25.31 4.42
N VAL A 591 -2.40 26.12 4.02
CA VAL A 591 -1.32 25.64 3.14
C VAL A 591 -0.53 24.52 3.83
N LYS A 592 -0.20 24.71 5.13
CA LYS A 592 0.49 23.67 5.90
C LYS A 592 -0.33 22.39 5.98
N ASP A 593 -1.61 22.47 6.30
CA ASP A 593 -2.51 21.33 6.38
C ASP A 593 -2.59 20.56 5.04
N LEU A 594 -2.76 21.30 3.92
CA LEU A 594 -2.93 20.68 2.60
C LEU A 594 -1.63 20.13 2.00
N CYS A 595 -0.47 20.64 2.40
CA CYS A 595 0.84 20.15 1.96
C CYS A 595 1.45 19.12 2.93
N SER A 596 0.82 18.85 4.08
CA SER A 596 1.34 17.97 5.13
C SER A 596 1.18 16.49 4.77
N ILE A 597 1.93 15.66 5.50
CA ILE A 597 1.76 14.21 5.56
C ILE A 597 0.71 13.76 6.59
N ASP A 598 0.19 14.70 7.40
CA ASP A 598 -0.79 14.41 8.43
C ASP A 598 -2.20 14.19 7.84
N ASP A 599 -2.99 13.36 8.51
CA ASP A 599 -4.37 13.11 8.10
C ASP A 599 -5.21 14.38 8.19
N ILE A 600 -5.98 14.63 7.14
CA ILE A 600 -6.96 15.72 7.07
C ILE A 600 -8.38 15.17 7.10
N THR A 601 -9.29 15.95 7.67
CA THR A 601 -10.71 15.61 7.73
C THR A 601 -11.43 16.29 6.55
N GLY A 602 -12.26 15.50 5.86
CA GLY A 602 -13.17 15.98 4.83
C GLY A 602 -14.57 15.42 5.06
N ALA A 603 -15.59 16.13 4.62
CA ALA A 603 -16.98 15.70 4.68
C ALA A 603 -17.70 16.01 3.37
N LYS A 604 -18.23 14.97 2.71
CA LYS A 604 -19.13 15.18 1.56
C LYS A 604 -20.48 15.72 2.07
N LYS A 605 -21.11 16.57 1.27
CA LYS A 605 -22.40 17.16 1.64
C LYS A 605 -23.42 16.07 2.00
N PHE A 606 -24.01 16.14 3.20
CA PHE A 606 -24.97 15.17 3.75
C PHE A 606 -24.39 13.74 4.01
N LYS A 607 -23.07 13.59 4.16
CA LYS A 607 -22.42 12.35 4.59
C LYS A 607 -21.55 12.60 5.82
N ASP A 608 -21.22 11.53 6.53
CA ASP A 608 -20.32 11.59 7.67
C ASP A 608 -18.92 12.06 7.27
N SER A 609 -18.22 12.74 8.18
CA SER A 609 -16.83 13.11 8.02
C SER A 609 -15.92 11.88 8.03
N PHE A 610 -14.84 11.94 7.26
CA PHE A 610 -13.83 10.90 7.23
C PHE A 610 -12.43 11.50 7.18
N ASN A 611 -11.45 10.77 7.71
CA ASN A 611 -10.04 11.15 7.67
C ASN A 611 -9.34 10.43 6.53
N PHE A 612 -8.43 11.13 5.87
CA PHE A 612 -7.57 10.55 4.85
C PHE A 612 -6.22 11.25 4.85
N THR A 613 -5.17 10.51 4.50
CA THR A 613 -3.83 11.06 4.33
C THR A 613 -3.73 11.77 2.97
N PRO A 614 -3.21 13.01 2.89
CA PRO A 614 -2.99 13.71 1.64
C PRO A 614 -2.12 12.89 0.67
N SER A 615 -2.53 12.87 -0.58
CA SER A 615 -1.85 12.12 -1.65
C SER A 615 -1.44 13.02 -2.82
N HIS A 616 -1.53 14.35 -2.64
CA HIS A 616 -1.42 15.30 -3.73
C HIS A 616 -0.29 16.30 -3.51
N THR A 617 0.26 16.77 -4.62
CA THR A 617 1.05 18.00 -4.70
C THR A 617 0.14 19.17 -5.02
N LEU A 618 0.24 20.22 -4.21
CA LEU A 618 -0.55 21.44 -4.39
C LEU A 618 0.19 22.41 -5.30
N VAL A 619 -0.49 22.91 -6.33
CA VAL A 619 0.06 23.84 -7.33
C VAL A 619 -0.82 25.08 -7.44
N LEU A 620 -0.24 26.23 -7.23
CA LEU A 620 -0.86 27.54 -7.51
C LEU A 620 -0.21 28.13 -8.75
N PHE A 621 -0.98 28.48 -9.75
CA PHE A 621 -0.45 29.28 -10.86
C PHE A 621 -1.15 30.63 -10.92
N THR A 622 -0.34 31.70 -10.88
CA THR A 622 -0.79 33.05 -10.68
C THR A 622 0.08 34.04 -11.47
N ASN A 623 -0.44 35.26 -11.69
CA ASN A 623 0.36 36.34 -12.25
C ASN A 623 1.17 37.06 -11.18
N HIS A 624 0.63 37.17 -9.97
CA HIS A 624 1.27 37.87 -8.85
C HIS A 624 1.47 36.90 -7.68
N LEU A 625 2.65 36.95 -7.07
CA LEU A 625 2.92 36.18 -5.86
C LEU A 625 2.05 36.71 -4.70
N PRO A 626 1.28 35.84 -4.03
CA PRO A 626 0.42 36.25 -2.91
C PRO A 626 1.27 36.73 -1.71
N LYS A 627 0.70 37.61 -0.88
CA LYS A 627 1.38 38.04 0.35
C LYS A 627 1.49 36.89 1.36
N VAL A 628 2.59 36.85 2.10
CA VAL A 628 2.86 35.85 3.13
C VAL A 628 3.13 36.52 4.45
N ASP A 629 2.59 35.99 5.55
CA ASP A 629 2.96 36.49 6.88
C ASP A 629 4.40 36.09 7.20
N SER A 630 5.30 37.07 7.19
CA SER A 630 6.74 36.89 7.36
C SER A 630 7.17 36.36 8.74
N THR A 631 6.25 36.32 9.71
CA THR A 631 6.56 35.84 11.08
C THR A 631 6.53 34.30 11.21
N ASP A 632 6.03 33.57 10.21
CA ASP A 632 5.90 32.14 10.21
C ASP A 632 6.94 31.48 9.28
N ASN A 633 8.08 31.08 9.83
CA ASN A 633 9.11 30.38 9.07
C ASN A 633 8.64 29.07 8.45
N GLY A 634 7.73 28.33 9.11
CA GLY A 634 7.25 27.06 8.61
C GLY A 634 6.41 27.15 7.33
N ILE A 635 5.87 28.32 6.96
CA ILE A 635 5.26 28.50 5.65
C ILE A 635 6.32 28.69 4.57
N TRP A 636 7.40 29.46 4.87
CA TRP A 636 8.46 29.71 3.90
C TRP A 636 9.19 28.46 3.44
N ASP A 637 9.34 27.47 4.31
CA ASP A 637 9.94 26.17 3.99
C ASP A 637 9.07 25.35 3.02
N ARG A 638 7.81 25.74 2.83
CA ARG A 638 6.85 25.07 1.95
C ARG A 638 6.59 25.78 0.63
N LEU A 639 7.02 27.03 0.49
CA LEU A 639 6.76 27.80 -0.73
C LEU A 639 7.84 27.55 -1.77
N LEU A 640 7.42 27.12 -2.97
CA LEU A 640 8.31 26.83 -4.08
C LEU A 640 7.91 27.67 -5.30
N PRO A 641 8.33 28.96 -5.36
CA PRO A 641 8.04 29.84 -6.48
C PRO A 641 8.88 29.45 -7.71
N ILE A 642 8.21 29.23 -8.84
CA ILE A 642 8.82 28.91 -10.13
C ILE A 642 8.54 30.03 -11.11
N PRO A 643 9.56 30.77 -11.58
CA PRO A 643 9.39 31.89 -12.50
C PRO A 643 9.19 31.43 -13.94
N PHE A 644 8.15 31.91 -14.62
CA PHE A 644 7.91 31.75 -16.03
C PHE A 644 8.14 33.09 -16.75
N LYS A 645 9.25 33.18 -17.53
CA LYS A 645 9.72 34.44 -18.14
C LYS A 645 9.24 34.65 -19.58
N GLY A 646 8.79 33.57 -20.27
CA GLY A 646 8.34 33.67 -21.66
C GLY A 646 7.09 34.56 -21.81
N ARG A 647 6.89 35.09 -23.02
CA ARG A 647 5.72 35.89 -23.37
C ARG A 647 5.26 35.57 -24.79
N TYR A 648 4.13 34.85 -24.89
CA TYR A 648 3.60 34.34 -26.16
C TYR A 648 2.24 34.96 -26.51
N ARG A 649 1.59 35.61 -25.57
CA ARG A 649 0.28 36.25 -25.77
C ARG A 649 0.42 37.49 -26.67
N HIS A 650 -0.50 37.64 -27.61
CA HIS A 650 -0.49 38.71 -28.62
C HIS A 650 0.71 38.68 -29.57
N THR A 651 1.36 37.52 -29.70
CA THR A 651 2.40 37.26 -30.69
C THR A 651 1.84 36.38 -31.80
N THR A 652 2.59 36.20 -32.90
CA THR A 652 2.27 35.21 -33.96
C THR A 652 2.31 33.75 -33.46
N GLU A 653 2.84 33.54 -32.26
CA GLU A 653 2.98 32.23 -31.63
C GLU A 653 1.83 31.88 -30.66
N GLU A 654 0.83 32.78 -30.52
CA GLU A 654 -0.32 32.52 -29.64
C GLU A 654 -1.23 31.46 -30.26
N ILE A 655 -1.36 30.32 -29.56
CA ILE A 655 -2.27 29.23 -29.95
C ILE A 655 -3.40 29.14 -28.92
N LYS A 656 -4.65 29.27 -29.39
CA LYS A 656 -5.84 29.10 -28.56
C LYS A 656 -6.05 27.63 -28.20
N ASP A 657 -6.54 27.38 -26.99
CA ASP A 657 -6.81 26.03 -26.49
C ASP A 657 -5.61 25.05 -26.59
N TYR A 658 -4.39 25.63 -26.51
CA TYR A 658 -3.16 24.91 -26.80
C TYR A 658 -2.95 23.68 -25.89
N ALA A 659 -3.47 23.70 -24.65
CA ALA A 659 -3.42 22.51 -23.78
C ALA A 659 -4.24 21.32 -24.32
N ASP A 660 -5.33 21.58 -25.05
CA ASP A 660 -6.14 20.54 -25.70
C ASP A 660 -5.42 19.99 -26.92
N ILE A 661 -4.82 20.84 -27.72
CA ILE A 661 -4.02 20.47 -28.88
C ILE A 661 -2.83 19.61 -28.43
N LEU A 662 -2.04 20.09 -27.45
CA LEU A 662 -0.93 19.35 -26.90
C LEU A 662 -1.34 18.01 -26.32
N PHE A 663 -2.46 17.92 -25.62
CA PHE A 663 -2.94 16.64 -25.10
C PHE A 663 -3.21 15.63 -26.21
N ASN A 664 -3.83 16.05 -27.31
CA ASN A 664 -4.15 15.19 -28.44
C ASN A 664 -2.90 14.77 -29.25
N GLU A 665 -1.94 15.68 -29.38
CA GLU A 665 -0.73 15.48 -30.19
C GLU A 665 0.39 14.76 -29.41
N CYS A 666 0.61 15.13 -28.15
CA CYS A 666 1.76 14.68 -27.36
C CYS A 666 1.44 14.24 -25.92
N GLY A 667 0.18 13.96 -25.59
CA GLY A 667 -0.21 13.53 -24.25
C GLY A 667 0.50 12.27 -23.78
N GLU A 668 0.77 11.33 -24.70
CA GLU A 668 1.50 10.09 -24.39
C GLU A 668 2.96 10.39 -24.02
N ALA A 669 3.65 11.21 -24.79
CA ALA A 669 5.03 11.64 -24.49
C ALA A 669 5.09 12.45 -23.20
N ALA A 670 4.11 13.31 -22.93
CA ALA A 670 4.01 14.07 -21.69
C ALA A 670 3.84 13.15 -20.48
N LEU A 671 3.03 12.08 -20.58
CA LEU A 671 2.89 11.10 -19.50
C LEU A 671 4.19 10.31 -19.29
N THR A 672 4.86 9.89 -20.34
CA THR A 672 6.17 9.22 -20.25
C THR A 672 7.19 10.12 -19.55
N TRP A 673 7.26 11.40 -19.92
CA TRP A 673 8.14 12.37 -19.30
C TRP A 673 7.82 12.59 -17.80
N ILE A 674 6.54 12.58 -17.40
CA ILE A 674 6.10 12.65 -16.01
C ILE A 674 6.55 11.39 -15.25
N ILE A 675 6.41 10.19 -15.83
CA ILE A 675 6.83 8.92 -15.24
C ILE A 675 8.34 8.91 -15.00
N GLU A 676 9.12 9.36 -15.99
CA GLU A 676 10.58 9.46 -15.84
C GLU A 676 10.95 10.47 -14.74
N GLY A 677 10.24 11.58 -14.62
CA GLY A 677 10.39 12.52 -13.52
C GLY A 677 10.11 11.88 -12.14
N ALA A 678 9.09 11.02 -12.06
CA ALA A 678 8.80 10.29 -10.82
C ALA A 678 9.92 9.29 -10.46
N LYS A 679 10.45 8.57 -11.45
CA LYS A 679 11.61 7.66 -11.26
C LYS A 679 12.82 8.42 -10.72
N ARG A 680 13.14 9.55 -11.31
CA ARG A 680 14.25 10.42 -10.84
C ARG A 680 14.03 10.89 -9.42
N PHE A 681 12.85 11.42 -9.10
CA PHE A 681 12.52 11.89 -7.76
C PHE A 681 12.62 10.78 -6.70
N ILE A 682 12.22 9.55 -7.04
CA ILE A 682 12.36 8.38 -6.16
C ILE A 682 13.83 7.99 -6.01
N ALA A 683 14.60 7.95 -7.11
CA ALA A 683 16.02 7.59 -7.11
C ALA A 683 16.87 8.57 -6.28
N ASP A 684 16.52 9.87 -6.33
CA ASP A 684 17.17 10.93 -5.56
C ASP A 684 16.69 11.00 -4.10
N CYS A 685 16.05 9.91 -3.60
CA CYS A 685 15.52 9.82 -2.24
C CYS A 685 14.58 10.99 -1.89
N TYR A 686 13.75 11.40 -2.84
CA TYR A 686 12.76 12.48 -2.73
C TYR A 686 13.38 13.89 -2.51
N LYS A 687 14.64 14.07 -2.85
CA LYS A 687 15.30 15.39 -2.82
C LYS A 687 15.09 16.10 -4.14
N ILE A 688 14.94 17.42 -4.05
CA ILE A 688 14.74 18.29 -5.22
C ILE A 688 15.93 19.24 -5.27
N ALA A 689 16.73 19.15 -6.32
CA ALA A 689 17.76 20.13 -6.62
C ALA A 689 17.09 21.40 -7.19
N LEU A 690 17.34 22.54 -6.56
CA LEU A 690 16.74 23.80 -6.97
C LEU A 690 17.66 24.50 -8.00
N PRO A 691 17.17 24.84 -9.20
CA PRO A 691 17.91 25.68 -10.16
C PRO A 691 18.15 27.08 -9.58
N ASP A 692 19.18 27.78 -10.06
CA ASP A 692 19.53 29.12 -9.60
C ASP A 692 18.35 30.10 -9.74
N CYS A 693 17.59 30.01 -10.83
CA CYS A 693 16.43 30.87 -11.06
C CYS A 693 15.31 30.67 -10.01
N VAL A 694 15.16 29.45 -9.49
CA VAL A 694 14.19 29.13 -8.43
C VAL A 694 14.70 29.55 -7.06
N GLN A 695 16.01 29.36 -6.77
CA GLN A 695 16.65 29.83 -5.54
C GLN A 695 16.53 31.35 -5.42
N THR A 696 16.90 32.08 -6.47
CA THR A 696 16.73 33.54 -6.54
C THR A 696 15.27 33.95 -6.31
N ALA A 697 14.32 33.26 -6.94
CA ALA A 697 12.90 33.54 -6.76
C ALA A 697 12.42 33.34 -5.32
N ILE A 698 12.94 32.33 -4.61
CA ILE A 698 12.63 32.11 -3.18
C ILE A 698 13.16 33.25 -2.33
N GLU A 699 14.42 33.68 -2.57
CA GLU A 699 15.06 34.73 -1.82
C GLU A 699 14.35 36.10 -2.05
N GLU A 700 14.08 36.44 -3.29
CA GLU A 700 13.32 37.66 -3.66
C GLU A 700 11.91 37.65 -3.06
N TYR A 701 11.20 36.50 -3.14
CA TYR A 701 9.85 36.39 -2.60
C TYR A 701 9.85 36.61 -1.08
N ARG A 702 10.83 36.01 -0.37
CA ARG A 702 11.00 36.14 1.08
C ARG A 702 11.36 37.58 1.44
N SER A 703 12.30 38.20 0.73
CA SER A 703 12.72 39.60 0.94
C SER A 703 11.55 40.57 0.73
N ASN A 704 10.83 40.45 -0.38
CA ASN A 704 9.70 41.32 -0.71
C ASN A 704 8.53 41.23 0.30
N ASN A 705 8.42 40.13 1.05
CA ASN A 705 7.41 39.94 2.09
C ASN A 705 7.92 40.26 3.50
N ASP A 706 9.19 40.60 3.66
CA ASP A 706 9.76 40.92 4.96
C ASP A 706 9.47 42.38 5.35
N TRP A 707 8.26 42.58 5.85
CA TRP A 707 7.79 43.89 6.29
C TRP A 707 8.71 44.59 7.30
N VAL A 708 9.53 43.84 8.04
CA VAL A 708 10.48 44.38 9.00
C VAL A 708 11.69 44.99 8.29
N VAL A 709 12.25 44.24 7.34
CA VAL A 709 13.37 44.68 6.52
C VAL A 709 12.93 45.86 5.69
N ASN A 710 11.80 45.81 5.00
CA ASN A 710 11.27 46.89 4.21
C ASN A 710 11.05 48.14 5.05
N PHE A 711 10.44 48.02 6.24
CA PHE A 711 10.30 49.14 7.18
C PHE A 711 11.65 49.75 7.60
N ILE A 712 12.65 48.89 7.88
CA ILE A 712 13.99 49.34 8.29
C ILE A 712 14.66 50.03 7.11
N GLU A 713 14.67 49.46 5.93
CA GLU A 713 15.28 50.05 4.73
C GLU A 713 14.63 51.39 4.34
N ASP A 714 13.31 51.49 4.40
CA ASP A 714 12.58 52.69 4.01
C ASP A 714 12.67 53.77 5.08
N CYS A 715 12.55 53.43 6.37
CA CYS A 715 12.34 54.38 7.45
C CYS A 715 13.49 54.54 8.42
N CYS A 716 14.52 53.67 8.38
CA CYS A 716 15.59 53.65 9.37
C CYS A 716 16.98 53.65 8.74
N ASP A 717 17.95 54.22 9.45
CA ASP A 717 19.39 53.96 9.27
C ASP A 717 19.87 52.96 10.29
N THR A 718 20.81 52.07 9.89
CA THR A 718 21.36 51.03 10.75
C THR A 718 22.83 51.21 11.03
N ASP A 719 23.23 51.19 12.31
CA ASP A 719 24.62 51.18 12.80
C ASP A 719 24.60 50.73 14.24
N GLN A 720 25.62 50.00 14.67
CA GLN A 720 25.72 49.46 16.05
C GLN A 720 25.65 50.53 17.15
N SER A 721 26.09 51.76 16.83
CA SER A 721 26.05 52.89 17.75
C SER A 721 24.66 53.52 17.86
N TYR A 722 23.72 53.20 16.93
CA TYR A 722 22.43 53.88 16.89
C TYR A 722 21.47 53.33 17.94
N LYS A 723 20.57 54.22 18.36
CA LYS A 723 19.55 53.92 19.36
C LYS A 723 18.31 54.75 19.06
N GLU A 724 17.15 54.09 19.10
CA GLU A 724 15.86 54.75 18.87
C GLU A 724 14.81 54.36 19.90
N SER A 725 13.89 55.27 20.22
CA SER A 725 12.75 55.02 21.08
C SER A 725 11.81 53.97 20.47
N SER A 726 11.44 52.92 21.21
CA SER A 726 10.47 51.92 20.77
C SER A 726 9.11 52.54 20.45
N GLY A 727 8.72 53.62 21.12
CA GLY A 727 7.48 54.36 20.85
C GLY A 727 7.53 55.08 19.51
N ALA A 728 8.64 55.78 19.24
CA ALA A 728 8.82 56.52 17.99
C ALA A 728 8.89 55.57 16.78
N LEU A 729 9.65 54.47 16.91
CA LEU A 729 9.70 53.43 15.87
C LEU A 729 8.32 52.86 15.57
N TYR A 730 7.53 52.55 16.59
CA TYR A 730 6.20 51.98 16.39
C TYR A 730 5.20 52.99 15.80
N GLU A 731 5.32 54.27 16.15
CA GLU A 731 4.50 55.32 15.56
C GLU A 731 4.79 55.49 14.07
N VAL A 732 6.06 55.59 13.69
CA VAL A 732 6.46 55.65 12.27
C VAL A 732 6.08 54.39 11.54
N TYR A 733 6.22 53.20 12.14
CA TYR A 733 5.75 51.96 11.56
C TYR A 733 4.24 51.97 11.28
N ARG A 734 3.42 52.54 12.16
CA ARG A 734 1.98 52.66 11.92
C ARG A 734 1.68 53.55 10.73
N ILE A 735 2.38 54.68 10.63
CA ILE A 735 2.24 55.63 9.49
C ILE A 735 2.70 54.97 8.18
N TYR A 736 3.83 54.28 8.23
CA TYR A 736 4.34 53.48 7.11
C TYR A 736 3.34 52.44 6.65
N CYS A 737 2.74 51.68 7.56
CA CYS A 737 1.68 50.74 7.19
C CYS A 737 0.47 51.40 6.55
N ASP A 738 0.06 52.59 7.01
CA ASP A 738 -1.04 53.36 6.42
C ASP A 738 -0.71 53.82 5.00
N SER A 739 0.55 54.23 4.75
CA SER A 739 0.98 54.74 3.44
C SER A 739 1.03 53.61 2.38
N ILE A 740 1.41 52.41 2.77
CA ILE A 740 1.51 51.22 1.86
C ILE A 740 0.27 50.33 1.93
N GLY A 741 -0.78 50.71 2.66
CA GLY A 741 -2.00 49.90 2.81
C GLY A 741 -1.78 48.56 3.56
N ALA A 742 -0.72 48.45 4.37
CA ALA A 742 -0.38 47.22 5.07
C ALA A 742 -1.09 47.10 6.43
N LYS A 743 -1.29 45.87 6.88
CA LYS A 743 -1.88 45.56 8.18
C LYS A 743 -0.92 45.86 9.31
N LYS A 744 -1.34 46.73 10.24
CA LYS A 744 -0.58 47.06 11.43
C LYS A 744 -0.46 45.89 12.40
N ARG A 745 0.77 45.54 12.81
CA ARG A 745 1.02 44.57 13.87
C ARG A 745 0.90 45.19 15.23
N SER A 746 0.67 44.39 16.26
CA SER A 746 0.65 44.89 17.63
C SER A 746 2.04 45.39 18.08
N PRO A 747 2.14 46.31 19.07
CA PRO A 747 3.44 46.75 19.61
C PRO A 747 4.32 45.65 20.10
N LYS A 748 3.71 44.55 20.64
CA LYS A 748 4.41 43.36 21.10
C LYS A 748 5.01 42.57 19.93
N ALA A 749 4.24 42.35 18.84
CA ALA A 749 4.71 41.67 17.65
C ALA A 749 5.82 42.47 16.93
N PHE A 750 5.67 43.79 16.81
CA PHE A 750 6.68 44.67 16.24
C PHE A 750 8.00 44.59 17.00
N LYS A 751 7.95 44.69 18.34
CA LYS A 751 9.14 44.51 19.19
C LYS A 751 9.85 43.16 18.97
N ILE A 752 9.08 42.07 18.98
CA ILE A 752 9.64 40.72 18.81
C ILE A 752 10.29 40.58 17.42
N ALA A 753 9.66 41.14 16.40
CA ALA A 753 10.17 41.09 15.04
C ALA A 753 11.52 41.83 14.88
N LEU A 754 11.69 43.00 15.48
CA LEU A 754 12.95 43.74 15.52
C LEU A 754 14.01 42.97 16.31
N GLN A 755 13.65 42.38 17.47
CA GLN A 755 14.59 41.56 18.29
C GLN A 755 15.09 40.34 17.54
N ASN A 756 14.21 39.65 16.79
CA ASN A 756 14.59 38.47 15.98
C ASN A 756 15.56 38.85 14.84
N ARG A 757 15.63 40.10 14.46
CA ARG A 757 16.60 40.68 13.49
C ARG A 757 17.87 41.22 14.11
N GLY A 758 18.08 40.98 15.42
CA GLY A 758 19.29 41.42 16.12
C GLY A 758 19.24 42.81 16.72
N TYR A 759 18.12 43.54 16.55
CA TYR A 759 17.97 44.89 17.16
C TYR A 759 17.56 44.77 18.62
N LEU A 760 18.56 44.79 19.51
CA LEU A 760 18.38 44.53 20.94
C LEU A 760 17.41 45.54 21.56
N TRP A 761 16.49 45.07 22.38
CA TRP A 761 15.60 45.93 23.16
C TRP A 761 16.03 46.00 24.62
N ASN A 762 16.10 47.22 25.16
CA ASN A 762 16.39 47.39 26.58
C ASN A 762 15.51 48.54 27.17
N LYS A 763 15.24 48.44 28.47
CA LYS A 763 14.55 49.42 29.27
C LYS A 763 15.58 50.16 30.12
N SER A 764 15.83 51.43 29.81
CA SER A 764 16.70 52.31 30.57
C SER A 764 15.89 53.39 31.34
N LYS A 765 16.57 54.18 32.21
CA LYS A 765 15.95 55.33 32.88
C LYS A 765 15.38 56.34 31.89
N ALA A 766 15.90 56.38 30.65
CA ALA A 766 15.44 57.27 29.55
C ALA A 766 14.30 56.67 28.71
N GLY A 767 13.76 55.49 29.05
CA GLY A 767 12.67 54.84 28.34
C GLY A 767 13.03 53.51 27.71
N LYS A 768 12.09 52.96 26.90
CA LYS A 768 12.23 51.70 26.15
C LYS A 768 12.84 52.00 24.78
N CYS A 769 13.96 51.36 24.43
CA CYS A 769 14.67 51.62 23.19
C CYS A 769 15.08 50.35 22.48
N HIS A 770 15.23 50.42 21.16
CA HIS A 770 15.96 49.50 20.34
C HIS A 770 17.35 50.01 20.01
N TYR A 771 18.35 49.15 19.95
CA TYR A 771 19.74 49.45 19.63
C TYR A 771 20.08 48.91 18.25
N GLY A 772 21.01 49.52 17.54
CA GLY A 772 21.42 49.14 16.20
C GLY A 772 20.67 49.84 15.06
N LEU A 773 19.69 50.68 15.38
CA LEU A 773 18.94 51.45 14.40
C LEU A 773 18.46 52.79 14.92
N LYS A 774 18.21 53.71 14.00
CA LYS A 774 17.60 55.04 14.27
C LYS A 774 16.67 55.37 13.11
N LEU A 775 15.63 56.17 13.34
CA LEU A 775 14.78 56.70 12.26
C LEU A 775 15.55 57.68 11.37
N LYS A 776 15.33 57.64 10.05
CA LYS A 776 15.83 58.64 9.09
C LYS A 776 15.32 60.03 9.46
N GLU A 777 16.09 61.08 9.12
CA GLU A 777 15.76 62.48 9.52
C GLU A 777 14.39 62.93 9.03
N GLU A 778 13.97 62.51 7.88
CA GLU A 778 12.65 62.84 7.30
C GLU A 778 11.49 62.36 8.17
N TYR A 779 11.64 61.18 8.84
CA TYR A 779 10.63 60.63 9.75
C TYR A 779 10.77 61.09 11.19
N ARG A 780 11.95 61.62 11.58
CA ARG A 780 12.16 62.22 12.89
C ARG A 780 11.53 63.61 13.00
N ASN A 781 11.56 64.39 11.89
CA ASN A 781 11.12 65.79 11.87
C ASN A 781 9.66 65.96 11.52
N ASN A 782 9.07 64.99 10.83
CA ASN A 782 7.66 64.97 10.44
C ASN A 782 6.81 64.12 11.38
N ARG A 783 6.52 64.61 12.58
CA ARG A 783 5.40 64.13 13.41
C ARG A 783 4.04 64.53 12.86
N VAL A 784 3.99 65.01 11.59
CA VAL A 784 2.79 65.42 10.86
C VAL A 784 2.67 64.55 9.59
N SER A 785 1.46 64.02 9.29
CA SER A 785 1.07 63.13 8.24
C SER A 785 1.91 63.18 6.95
N PRO A 786 2.33 62.04 6.34
CA PRO A 786 3.01 62.07 5.06
C PRO A 786 2.03 62.56 3.98
N GLN A 787 2.36 63.64 3.32
CA GLN A 787 1.71 64.03 2.05
C GLN A 787 2.10 62.94 1.00
N LYS A 788 1.09 62.52 0.22
CA LYS A 788 1.30 61.64 -0.95
C LYS A 788 2.40 62.31 -1.81
N VAL A 789 3.51 61.60 -1.97
CA VAL A 789 4.44 61.86 -3.07
C VAL A 789 3.72 61.40 -4.33
N THR A 790 3.06 62.31 -5.02
CA THR A 790 2.61 62.11 -6.40
C THR A 790 3.86 62.00 -7.25
N GLY A 791 4.05 60.84 -7.91
CA GLY A 791 5.10 60.67 -8.89
C GLY A 791 5.10 61.79 -9.91
N GLY A 792 6.22 62.46 -10.05
CA GLY A 792 6.49 63.39 -11.15
C GLY A 792 6.80 62.59 -12.39
N ASP A 793 6.20 63.02 -13.49
CA ASP A 793 6.39 62.55 -14.85
C ASP A 793 7.87 62.49 -15.26
N GLY A 794 8.21 61.43 -16.04
CA GLY A 794 9.44 61.26 -16.77
C GLY A 794 9.40 59.91 -17.50
#